data_57fa269b7609b70773bc9355d88ae69f
#
_entry.id   57fa269b7609b70773bc9355d88ae69f
#
_cell.length_a   1.000
_cell.length_b   1.000
_cell.length_c   1.000
_cell.angle_alpha   90.00
_cell.angle_beta   90.00
_cell.angle_gamma   90.00
#
_symmetry.space_group_name_H-M   'P 1'
#
loop_
_entity.id
_entity.type
_entity.pdbx_description
1 polymer ?
#
loop_
_entity_poly.entity_id
_entity_poly.type
_entity_poly.pdbx_seq_one_letter_code
_entity_poly.pdbx_strand_id
1 'polypeptide(L)'
;LPDDRKLRRRCEKTLEEIIASEGQRVLGWRKVPTDNIYLGDTAKSCEPFIRQVFIGRGKDIKDDMAFERKLYVIRRRAENALRYGKEAVGEYFYVPSMSCKTIIYKGMLTARQIATFYPDLTDPLIEAAIAVVHSRFSTNTFPSWGRAHPYRYLIHNGEINTLRGNENWMHARQAMLASPLFGDDVPKLFPIIQEDGSDSAKFDNCLEFLALSGRSLPHAMMMMIPEPWENHESMDERKRAFYEYHSTLMEPWDGPASIAFTDGTVVGAVLDRNGLRPSRYYVTKDDLVIMASEVGVLDVPAERVLEKRRLQPGRMFLVDTQEGRIISDEEIKQGMASAGPYRQWLNDHSVHFDQLPSVAEKQPPHSHQVTLQRLQAFGYSFEDLRINIGPMAQNGIQPVGSMGTDTPLAVLSDKPQLLYNYFKQLFAQVTNPPIDPIREELITSTTLTLGSEGNLLEPKPESCRQLRLSTPILKNSEMEKLRQIDRPGVKAVTLPILFNPHEGRAGLERAMEELFGAADQAIANGATILILSDKGADRARTPIPALLACAGLHHHLIRSGARTRVGLVLESGEPREVHHFCLLIGYGVQAINPYLAFECLNYMISEGMLKDITYYDALKGYIKAVVKGVVKVMAKMGISTIKSYCGAQIFEAVGLGQELIDKYFTWTPSRVGGIGLEEIAREAQEQHGRAFPTFPLNGHTLEVYGQYQYRADGELHLFNPKTIHLLQKASRNNDYRTFKEYTKLVDDQAERMATLRGLMELKYAPEPIPIEEVEPVEAIVKRFKTGAMSYG
;
A
#
# COMPACT_ATOMS: atom_id res chain seq x y z
N LEU A 1 28.40 -14.44 3.07
CA LEU A 1 29.54 -13.77 2.42
C LEU A 1 29.75 -14.31 1.02
N PRO A 2 30.34 -13.52 0.08
CA PRO A 2 30.72 -14.00 -1.25
C PRO A 2 31.69 -15.17 -1.19
N ASP A 3 31.59 -16.09 -2.15
CA ASP A 3 32.55 -17.20 -2.24
C ASP A 3 33.93 -16.73 -2.75
N ASP A 4 34.00 -15.67 -3.53
CA ASP A 4 35.26 -15.05 -3.93
C ASP A 4 36.08 -14.58 -2.72
N ARG A 5 37.30 -15.09 -2.58
CA ARG A 5 38.18 -14.83 -1.43
C ARG A 5 38.55 -13.35 -1.27
N LYS A 6 38.71 -12.61 -2.38
CA LYS A 6 39.09 -11.19 -2.33
C LYS A 6 37.91 -10.34 -1.90
N LEU A 7 36.73 -10.59 -2.45
CA LEU A 7 35.49 -9.91 -2.05
C LEU A 7 35.14 -10.24 -0.60
N ARG A 8 35.23 -11.48 -0.19
CA ARG A 8 34.99 -11.92 1.19
C ARG A 8 35.88 -11.19 2.19
N ARG A 9 37.19 -11.11 1.95
CA ARG A 9 38.12 -10.38 2.83
C ARG A 9 37.78 -8.90 2.93
N ARG A 10 37.33 -8.29 1.82
CA ARG A 10 36.87 -6.91 1.82
C ARG A 10 35.63 -6.76 2.73
N CYS A 11 34.62 -7.62 2.60
CA CYS A 11 33.46 -7.62 3.46
C CYS A 11 33.82 -7.77 4.94
N GLU A 12 34.71 -8.71 5.27
CA GLU A 12 35.19 -8.94 6.62
C GLU A 12 35.87 -7.68 7.19
N LYS A 13 36.79 -7.11 6.43
CA LYS A 13 37.52 -5.88 6.83
C LYS A 13 36.55 -4.70 7.04
N THR A 14 35.63 -4.46 6.10
CA THR A 14 34.64 -3.38 6.26
C THR A 14 33.77 -3.59 7.50
N LEU A 15 33.34 -4.81 7.77
CA LEU A 15 32.57 -5.11 8.99
C LEU A 15 33.40 -4.88 10.26
N GLU A 16 34.69 -5.30 10.28
CA GLU A 16 35.59 -5.05 11.41
C GLU A 16 35.82 -3.55 11.66
N GLU A 17 36.00 -2.78 10.59
CA GLU A 17 36.13 -1.30 10.66
C GLU A 17 34.87 -0.66 11.23
N ILE A 18 33.69 -1.13 10.82
CA ILE A 18 32.38 -0.65 11.36
C ILE A 18 32.25 -1.02 12.83
N ILE A 19 32.57 -2.27 13.22
CA ILE A 19 32.54 -2.72 14.62
C ILE A 19 33.42 -1.83 15.49
N ALA A 20 34.65 -1.58 15.04
CA ALA A 20 35.58 -0.73 15.76
C ALA A 20 35.10 0.73 15.84
N SER A 21 34.55 1.30 14.76
CA SER A 21 34.04 2.67 14.75
C SER A 21 32.80 2.86 15.64
N GLU A 22 32.05 1.78 15.94
CA GLU A 22 30.92 1.78 16.89
C GLU A 22 31.37 1.43 18.33
N GLY A 23 32.69 1.47 18.61
CA GLY A 23 33.23 1.26 19.96
C GLY A 23 33.18 -0.20 20.44
N GLN A 24 33.01 -1.13 19.57
CA GLN A 24 32.99 -2.55 19.88
C GLN A 24 34.30 -3.21 19.39
N ARG A 25 34.55 -4.44 19.80
CA ARG A 25 35.79 -5.15 19.41
C ARG A 25 35.48 -6.51 18.81
N VAL A 26 36.18 -6.87 17.77
CA VAL A 26 36.16 -8.22 17.21
C VAL A 26 36.99 -9.14 18.10
N LEU A 27 36.39 -10.22 18.58
CA LEU A 27 37.05 -11.27 19.36
C LEU A 27 37.63 -12.37 18.46
N GLY A 28 37.02 -12.57 17.32
CA GLY A 28 37.47 -13.55 16.35
C GLY A 28 36.39 -13.91 15.31
N TRP A 29 36.80 -14.76 14.37
CA TRP A 29 35.96 -15.33 13.34
C TRP A 29 35.99 -16.84 13.35
N ARG A 30 34.85 -17.45 13.12
CA ARG A 30 34.70 -18.90 12.93
C ARG A 30 34.12 -19.18 11.55
N LYS A 31 34.67 -20.12 10.81
CA LYS A 31 33.99 -20.70 9.65
C LYS A 31 32.88 -21.64 10.18
N VAL A 32 31.64 -21.43 9.75
CA VAL A 32 30.56 -22.36 10.08
C VAL A 32 30.76 -23.65 9.31
N PRO A 33 30.77 -24.80 9.97
CA PRO A 33 30.81 -26.09 9.27
C PRO A 33 29.57 -26.26 8.41
N THR A 34 29.73 -26.60 7.15
CA THR A 34 28.64 -26.89 6.23
C THR A 34 28.97 -28.12 5.40
N ASP A 35 27.97 -28.97 5.14
CA ASP A 35 28.06 -30.09 4.21
C ASP A 35 27.00 -29.97 3.13
N ASN A 36 27.41 -29.73 1.92
CA ASN A 36 26.54 -29.48 0.76
C ASN A 36 26.30 -30.70 -0.13
N ILE A 37 26.66 -31.90 0.31
CA ILE A 37 26.60 -33.13 -0.49
C ILE A 37 25.18 -33.40 -1.05
N TYR A 38 24.15 -33.08 -0.28
CA TYR A 38 22.74 -33.33 -0.62
C TYR A 38 22.03 -32.12 -1.20
N LEU A 39 22.71 -30.99 -1.44
CA LEU A 39 22.10 -29.83 -2.08
C LEU A 39 21.83 -30.07 -3.56
N GLY A 40 20.71 -29.54 -4.07
CA GLY A 40 20.46 -29.46 -5.50
C GLY A 40 21.32 -28.39 -6.20
N ASP A 41 21.50 -28.51 -7.51
CA ASP A 41 22.40 -27.66 -8.29
C ASP A 41 22.09 -26.15 -8.17
N THR A 42 20.82 -25.78 -8.16
CA THR A 42 20.40 -24.40 -7.98
C THR A 42 20.84 -23.83 -6.62
N ALA A 43 20.69 -24.58 -5.54
CA ALA A 43 21.12 -24.13 -4.22
C ALA A 43 22.65 -24.06 -4.11
N LYS A 44 23.37 -25.01 -4.72
CA LYS A 44 24.84 -25.01 -4.79
C LYS A 44 25.40 -23.84 -5.59
N SER A 45 24.78 -23.50 -6.72
CA SER A 45 25.29 -22.42 -7.60
C SER A 45 25.27 -21.04 -6.95
N CYS A 46 24.49 -20.84 -5.90
CA CYS A 46 24.39 -19.59 -5.15
C CYS A 46 24.66 -19.75 -3.64
N GLU A 47 25.31 -20.85 -3.24
CA GLU A 47 25.66 -21.13 -1.84
C GLU A 47 26.60 -20.02 -1.30
N PRO A 48 26.28 -19.39 -0.16
CA PRO A 48 27.16 -18.38 0.42
C PRO A 48 28.27 -19.02 1.24
N PHE A 49 29.39 -18.32 1.37
CA PHE A 49 30.42 -18.68 2.36
C PHE A 49 29.99 -18.20 3.75
N ILE A 50 29.71 -19.12 4.67
CA ILE A 50 29.11 -18.82 5.97
C ILE A 50 30.17 -18.68 7.05
N ARG A 51 30.17 -17.52 7.76
CA ARG A 51 31.03 -17.26 8.89
C ARG A 51 30.27 -16.63 10.06
N GLN A 52 30.79 -16.85 11.24
CA GLN A 52 30.37 -16.17 12.46
C GLN A 52 31.48 -15.21 12.90
N VAL A 53 31.10 -13.99 13.28
CA VAL A 53 31.98 -13.03 13.93
C VAL A 53 31.57 -12.94 15.38
N PHE A 54 32.53 -13.01 16.28
CA PHE A 54 32.33 -12.80 17.72
C PHE A 54 32.71 -11.38 18.06
N ILE A 55 31.73 -10.65 18.62
CA ILE A 55 31.85 -9.25 18.96
C ILE A 55 31.82 -9.10 20.47
N GLY A 56 32.85 -8.49 21.03
CA GLY A 56 32.94 -8.18 22.47
C GLY A 56 32.29 -6.82 22.75
N ARG A 57 31.55 -6.76 23.82
CA ARG A 57 30.91 -5.54 24.35
C ARG A 57 31.95 -4.47 24.71
N GLY A 58 31.72 -3.24 24.28
CA GLY A 58 32.50 -2.05 24.66
C GLY A 58 32.21 -1.66 26.10
N LYS A 59 33.17 -0.90 26.70
CA LYS A 59 33.10 -0.51 28.13
C LYS A 59 31.87 0.36 28.45
N ASP A 60 31.37 1.12 27.47
CA ASP A 60 30.27 2.07 27.67
C ASP A 60 28.89 1.42 27.58
N ILE A 61 28.81 0.15 27.18
CA ILE A 61 27.59 -0.61 27.06
C ILE A 61 27.25 -1.32 28.36
N LYS A 62 26.17 -0.90 29.02
CA LYS A 62 25.83 -1.33 30.39
C LYS A 62 25.05 -2.64 30.47
N ASP A 63 24.12 -2.88 29.50
CA ASP A 63 23.22 -4.02 29.54
C ASP A 63 23.09 -4.69 28.17
N ASP A 64 22.42 -5.84 28.13
CA ASP A 64 22.25 -6.65 26.92
C ASP A 64 21.40 -5.92 25.86
N MET A 65 20.36 -5.19 26.25
CA MET A 65 19.51 -4.48 25.30
C MET A 65 20.25 -3.28 24.67
N ALA A 66 21.11 -2.60 25.40
CA ALA A 66 22.01 -1.58 24.86
C ALA A 66 23.01 -2.20 23.87
N PHE A 67 23.47 -3.43 24.13
CA PHE A 67 24.33 -4.16 23.21
C PHE A 67 23.58 -4.61 21.96
N GLU A 68 22.38 -5.16 22.09
CA GLU A 68 21.50 -5.51 20.96
C GLU A 68 21.27 -4.30 20.03
N ARG A 69 20.95 -3.13 20.59
CA ARG A 69 20.82 -1.88 19.81
C ARG A 69 22.11 -1.54 19.05
N LYS A 70 23.26 -1.68 19.69
CA LYS A 70 24.56 -1.40 19.06
C LYS A 70 24.89 -2.43 17.96
N LEU A 71 24.57 -3.71 18.18
CA LEU A 71 24.70 -4.75 17.16
C LEU A 71 23.78 -4.48 15.96
N TYR A 72 22.57 -3.99 16.20
CA TYR A 72 21.66 -3.57 15.15
C TYR A 72 22.22 -2.42 14.32
N VAL A 73 22.80 -1.38 14.95
CA VAL A 73 23.47 -0.26 14.26
C VAL A 73 24.63 -0.76 13.39
N ILE A 74 25.48 -1.62 13.96
CA ILE A 74 26.61 -2.22 13.22
C ILE A 74 26.14 -2.97 12.00
N ARG A 75 25.13 -3.83 12.16
CA ARG A 75 24.57 -4.62 11.07
C ARG A 75 23.98 -3.72 9.98
N ARG A 76 23.16 -2.73 10.34
CA ARG A 76 22.55 -1.81 9.35
C ARG A 76 23.61 -1.02 8.57
N ARG A 77 24.64 -0.52 9.25
CA ARG A 77 25.76 0.15 8.60
C ARG A 77 26.51 -0.79 7.63
N ALA A 78 26.75 -2.04 8.04
CA ALA A 78 27.41 -3.03 7.20
C ALA A 78 26.55 -3.40 5.96
N GLU A 79 25.26 -3.62 6.14
CA GLU A 79 24.33 -3.88 5.04
C GLU A 79 24.27 -2.68 4.08
N ASN A 80 24.18 -1.46 4.58
CA ASN A 80 24.16 -0.25 3.76
C ASN A 80 25.46 -0.08 2.96
N ALA A 81 26.60 -0.35 3.55
CA ALA A 81 27.90 -0.23 2.87
C ALA A 81 28.14 -1.35 1.85
N LEU A 82 27.88 -2.61 2.23
CA LEU A 82 28.27 -3.78 1.47
C LEU A 82 27.20 -4.30 0.52
N ARG A 83 25.94 -3.94 0.76
CA ARG A 83 24.83 -4.41 -0.06
C ARG A 83 24.32 -3.35 -1.03
N TYR A 84 24.28 -2.09 -0.61
CA TYR A 84 23.71 -0.97 -1.36
C TYR A 84 24.68 0.15 -1.69
N GLY A 85 25.90 0.13 -1.16
CA GLY A 85 26.92 1.16 -1.39
C GLY A 85 27.54 1.12 -2.79
N LYS A 86 28.40 2.10 -3.11
CA LYS A 86 29.06 2.23 -4.43
C LYS A 86 29.87 1.00 -4.83
N GLU A 87 30.46 0.29 -3.88
CA GLU A 87 31.23 -0.94 -4.10
C GLU A 87 30.51 -2.19 -3.58
N ALA A 88 29.18 -2.19 -3.67
CA ALA A 88 28.36 -3.25 -3.14
C ALA A 88 28.66 -4.61 -3.76
N VAL A 89 28.54 -5.65 -2.97
CA VAL A 89 28.52 -7.05 -3.39
C VAL A 89 27.08 -7.57 -3.53
N GLY A 90 26.10 -6.72 -3.34
CA GLY A 90 24.68 -7.02 -3.52
C GLY A 90 24.18 -8.11 -2.54
N GLU A 91 23.33 -8.99 -3.04
CA GLU A 91 22.72 -10.07 -2.26
C GLU A 91 23.71 -11.13 -1.74
N TYR A 92 24.94 -11.12 -2.20
CA TYR A 92 26.00 -12.02 -1.68
C TYR A 92 26.46 -11.66 -0.27
N PHE A 93 26.08 -10.48 0.23
CA PHE A 93 26.29 -10.12 1.63
C PHE A 93 24.96 -9.99 2.36
N TYR A 94 24.75 -10.81 3.37
CA TYR A 94 23.61 -10.66 4.29
C TYR A 94 23.97 -11.19 5.67
N VAL A 95 23.30 -10.66 6.69
CA VAL A 95 23.50 -11.03 8.08
C VAL A 95 22.19 -11.62 8.62
N PRO A 96 22.09 -12.96 8.71
CA PRO A 96 20.86 -13.60 9.20
C PRO A 96 20.56 -13.29 10.67
N SER A 97 21.60 -13.20 11.51
CA SER A 97 21.50 -12.76 12.90
C SER A 97 22.78 -12.04 13.35
N MET A 98 22.63 -11.02 14.20
CA MET A 98 23.71 -10.37 14.92
C MET A 98 23.15 -9.99 16.31
N SER A 99 23.25 -10.91 17.27
CA SER A 99 22.57 -10.84 18.55
C SER A 99 23.39 -11.57 19.61
N CYS A 100 23.28 -11.17 20.87
CA CYS A 100 23.81 -11.90 22.01
C CYS A 100 22.78 -12.87 22.64
N LYS A 101 21.56 -12.96 22.07
CA LYS A 101 20.45 -13.77 22.60
C LYS A 101 19.99 -14.88 21.66
N THR A 102 20.11 -14.66 20.35
CA THR A 102 19.58 -15.57 19.33
C THR A 102 20.59 -15.90 18.25
N ILE A 103 20.48 -17.10 17.67
CA ILE A 103 21.27 -17.52 16.52
C ILE A 103 20.34 -18.12 15.46
N ILE A 104 20.61 -17.83 14.19
CA ILE A 104 19.78 -18.26 13.07
C ILE A 104 20.59 -19.12 12.10
N TYR A 105 20.11 -20.34 11.85
CA TYR A 105 20.55 -21.20 10.78
C TYR A 105 19.49 -21.29 9.71
N LYS A 106 19.81 -20.91 8.49
CA LYS A 106 18.83 -20.85 7.38
C LYS A 106 19.48 -21.01 6.01
N GLY A 107 18.67 -21.32 5.00
CA GLY A 107 19.17 -21.44 3.64
C GLY A 107 18.13 -21.98 2.66
N MET A 108 18.56 -22.21 1.42
CA MET A 108 17.78 -22.90 0.39
C MET A 108 17.83 -24.42 0.66
N LEU A 109 17.20 -24.84 1.73
CA LEU A 109 17.27 -26.19 2.28
C LEU A 109 15.85 -26.74 2.47
N THR A 110 15.68 -28.03 2.20
CA THR A 110 14.50 -28.76 2.70
C THR A 110 14.66 -29.05 4.18
N ALA A 111 13.55 -29.36 4.87
CA ALA A 111 13.58 -29.67 6.29
C ALA A 111 14.56 -30.82 6.65
N ARG A 112 14.70 -31.83 5.77
CA ARG A 112 15.60 -32.97 5.97
C ARG A 112 17.08 -32.61 5.76
N GLN A 113 17.37 -31.57 4.99
CA GLN A 113 18.75 -31.17 4.69
C GLN A 113 19.38 -30.29 5.77
N ILE A 114 18.57 -29.60 6.59
CA ILE A 114 19.08 -28.58 7.52
C ILE A 114 20.11 -29.11 8.51
N ALA A 115 19.85 -30.26 9.12
CA ALA A 115 20.75 -30.88 10.09
C ALA A 115 22.02 -31.47 9.45
N THR A 116 21.92 -31.98 8.21
CA THR A 116 23.06 -32.43 7.44
C THR A 116 23.93 -31.29 6.97
N PHE A 117 23.29 -30.23 6.47
CA PHE A 117 24.00 -29.06 5.96
C PHE A 117 24.72 -28.28 7.07
N TYR A 118 24.13 -28.21 8.26
CA TYR A 118 24.69 -27.57 9.44
C TYR A 118 25.02 -28.62 10.53
N PRO A 119 26.21 -29.23 10.52
CA PRO A 119 26.61 -30.17 11.57
C PRO A 119 26.51 -29.61 12.99
N ASP A 120 26.64 -28.30 13.17
CA ASP A 120 26.43 -27.62 14.44
C ASP A 120 25.09 -28.01 15.10
N LEU A 121 24.02 -28.19 14.32
CA LEU A 121 22.68 -28.49 14.83
C LEU A 121 22.54 -29.92 15.37
N THR A 122 23.53 -30.77 15.14
CA THR A 122 23.61 -32.12 15.67
C THR A 122 24.65 -32.29 16.80
N ASP A 123 25.36 -31.23 17.14
CA ASP A 123 26.32 -31.20 18.24
C ASP A 123 25.57 -31.29 19.58
N PRO A 124 25.87 -32.29 20.43
CA PRO A 124 25.20 -32.44 21.71
C PRO A 124 25.43 -31.33 22.71
N LEU A 125 26.36 -30.41 22.43
CA LEU A 125 26.59 -29.20 23.22
C LEU A 125 25.62 -28.06 22.88
N ILE A 126 24.85 -28.17 21.78
CA ILE A 126 23.82 -27.17 21.45
C ILE A 126 22.51 -27.51 22.17
N GLU A 127 22.16 -26.67 23.12
CA GLU A 127 20.90 -26.69 23.84
C GLU A 127 20.17 -25.36 23.65
N ALA A 128 18.85 -25.38 23.48
CA ALA A 128 18.04 -24.19 23.33
C ALA A 128 16.68 -24.36 24.04
N ALA A 129 16.25 -23.33 24.77
CA ALA A 129 14.94 -23.29 25.39
C ALA A 129 13.82 -22.99 24.37
N ILE A 130 14.15 -22.31 23.28
CA ILE A 130 13.21 -21.86 22.24
C ILE A 130 13.75 -22.31 20.88
N ALA A 131 12.89 -22.93 20.06
CA ALA A 131 13.16 -23.19 18.66
C ALA A 131 12.03 -22.67 17.78
N VAL A 132 12.33 -21.76 16.86
CA VAL A 132 11.39 -21.20 15.89
C VAL A 132 11.79 -21.68 14.50
N VAL A 133 10.90 -22.40 13.82
CA VAL A 133 11.20 -23.13 12.58
C VAL A 133 10.20 -22.80 11.49
N HIS A 134 10.66 -22.65 10.25
CA HIS A 134 9.81 -22.47 9.09
C HIS A 134 10.39 -23.15 7.85
N SER A 135 9.58 -23.88 7.10
CA SER A 135 10.05 -24.71 5.99
C SER A 135 9.84 -24.13 4.59
N ARG A 136 9.22 -22.95 4.48
CA ARG A 136 8.83 -22.38 3.17
C ARG A 136 9.29 -20.94 3.02
N PHE A 137 9.41 -20.50 1.74
CA PHE A 137 9.64 -19.11 1.37
C PHE A 137 8.30 -18.37 1.19
N SER A 138 8.34 -17.04 1.20
CA SER A 138 7.22 -16.22 0.71
C SER A 138 6.96 -16.53 -0.77
N THR A 139 5.69 -16.63 -1.15
CA THR A 139 5.28 -16.98 -2.51
C THR A 139 5.53 -15.87 -3.53
N ASN A 140 5.64 -14.63 -3.07
CA ASN A 140 5.74 -13.43 -3.92
C ASN A 140 7.18 -13.00 -4.25
N THR A 141 8.19 -13.74 -3.80
CA THR A 141 9.60 -13.44 -4.07
C THR A 141 10.34 -14.69 -4.56
N PHE A 142 11.32 -14.48 -5.45
CA PHE A 142 12.20 -15.58 -5.82
C PHE A 142 13.00 -16.05 -4.61
N PRO A 143 13.10 -17.37 -4.38
CA PRO A 143 13.90 -17.93 -3.29
C PRO A 143 15.35 -17.53 -3.38
N SER A 144 15.96 -17.19 -2.24
CA SER A 144 17.40 -17.02 -2.11
C SER A 144 17.83 -17.39 -0.68
N TRP A 145 19.12 -17.62 -0.48
CA TRP A 145 19.66 -17.97 0.84
C TRP A 145 19.32 -16.93 1.90
N GLY A 146 19.39 -15.65 1.55
CA GLY A 146 19.06 -14.55 2.47
C GLY A 146 17.57 -14.41 2.77
N ARG A 147 16.70 -14.81 1.84
CA ARG A 147 15.24 -14.72 1.99
C ARG A 147 14.59 -15.92 2.68
N ALA A 148 15.36 -16.97 2.98
CA ALA A 148 14.86 -18.09 3.78
C ALA A 148 14.41 -17.61 5.17
N HIS A 149 13.35 -18.24 5.73
CA HIS A 149 13.01 -18.10 7.14
C HIS A 149 13.98 -18.95 8.02
N PRO A 150 14.04 -18.67 9.33
CA PRO A 150 13.41 -17.57 10.03
C PRO A 150 14.10 -16.22 9.75
N TYR A 151 13.39 -15.13 10.06
CA TYR A 151 13.98 -13.80 10.18
C TYR A 151 14.47 -13.58 11.62
N ARG A 152 14.90 -12.33 11.97
CA ARG A 152 15.59 -12.07 13.24
C ARG A 152 14.69 -12.24 14.45
N TYR A 153 13.45 -11.81 14.32
CA TYR A 153 12.46 -11.83 15.38
C TYR A 153 11.27 -12.74 15.07
N LEU A 154 11.07 -13.15 13.81
CA LEU A 154 9.83 -13.83 13.45
C LEU A 154 9.95 -14.91 12.38
N ILE A 155 8.92 -15.74 12.35
CA ILE A 155 8.48 -16.52 11.20
C ILE A 155 7.06 -16.11 10.82
N HIS A 156 6.72 -16.15 9.55
CA HIS A 156 5.43 -15.72 9.03
C HIS A 156 4.91 -16.72 7.99
N ASN A 157 3.73 -17.25 8.25
CA ASN A 157 2.97 -18.05 7.29
C ASN A 157 1.77 -17.21 6.82
N GLY A 158 1.87 -16.62 5.65
CA GLY A 158 0.82 -15.76 5.07
C GLY A 158 1.34 -14.73 4.08
N GLU A 159 0.59 -13.64 3.95
CA GLU A 159 0.83 -12.54 3.04
C GLU A 159 0.44 -11.21 3.71
N ILE A 160 1.25 -10.19 3.58
CA ILE A 160 0.90 -8.83 4.02
C ILE A 160 0.38 -8.05 2.81
N ASN A 161 -0.93 -7.89 2.72
CA ASN A 161 -1.58 -7.21 1.59
C ASN A 161 -1.32 -5.69 1.58
N THR A 162 -1.10 -5.10 2.75
CA THR A 162 -0.85 -3.66 2.92
C THR A 162 0.62 -3.25 2.74
N LEU A 163 1.49 -4.18 2.37
CA LEU A 163 2.94 -4.02 2.38
C LEU A 163 3.44 -2.71 1.75
N ARG A 164 2.95 -2.36 0.55
CA ARG A 164 3.38 -1.12 -0.13
C ARG A 164 3.06 0.13 0.67
N GLY A 165 1.87 0.20 1.23
CA GLY A 165 1.47 1.32 2.09
C GLY A 165 2.33 1.40 3.35
N ASN A 166 2.56 0.28 4.01
CA ASN A 166 3.40 0.22 5.21
C ASN A 166 4.85 0.64 4.92
N GLU A 167 5.40 0.22 3.78
CA GLU A 167 6.74 0.61 3.33
C GLU A 167 6.80 2.12 3.03
N ASN A 168 5.85 2.64 2.25
CA ASN A 168 5.77 4.06 1.89
C ASN A 168 5.65 4.95 3.13
N TRP A 169 4.80 4.58 4.09
CA TRP A 169 4.62 5.35 5.31
C TRP A 169 5.81 5.23 6.25
N MET A 170 6.46 4.07 6.37
CA MET A 170 7.68 3.96 7.16
C MET A 170 8.79 4.85 6.57
N HIS A 171 8.91 4.91 5.24
CA HIS A 171 9.85 5.81 4.58
C HIS A 171 9.49 7.28 4.82
N ALA A 172 8.21 7.65 4.67
CA ALA A 172 7.74 9.03 4.87
C ALA A 172 7.99 9.57 6.28
N ARG A 173 7.91 8.70 7.31
CA ARG A 173 8.10 9.12 8.71
C ARG A 173 9.55 9.12 9.19
N GLN A 174 10.51 8.62 8.41
CA GLN A 174 11.92 8.55 8.82
C GLN A 174 12.48 9.90 9.27
N ALA A 175 12.09 10.98 8.60
CA ALA A 175 12.54 12.34 8.95
C ALA A 175 12.08 12.82 10.34
N MET A 176 11.04 12.21 10.91
CA MET A 176 10.50 12.57 12.23
C MET A 176 10.98 11.63 13.35
N LEU A 177 11.71 10.57 12.99
CA LEU A 177 12.16 9.58 13.98
C LEU A 177 13.30 10.12 14.83
N ALA A 178 13.08 10.12 16.13
CA ALA A 178 14.08 10.41 17.15
C ALA A 178 13.87 9.45 18.33
N SER A 179 14.93 8.98 18.94
CA SER A 179 14.87 8.04 20.06
C SER A 179 15.96 8.33 21.06
N PRO A 180 15.64 8.49 22.34
CA PRO A 180 16.65 8.67 23.38
C PRO A 180 17.54 7.41 23.56
N LEU A 181 17.06 6.23 23.13
CA LEU A 181 17.78 4.97 23.23
C LEU A 181 18.83 4.79 22.12
N PHE A 182 18.61 5.37 20.96
CA PHE A 182 19.54 5.37 19.84
C PHE A 182 20.35 6.68 19.71
N GLY A 183 19.84 7.80 20.24
CA GLY A 183 20.48 9.11 20.10
C GLY A 183 20.79 9.43 18.63
N ASP A 184 22.03 9.82 18.34
CA ASP A 184 22.51 10.17 17.01
C ASP A 184 22.69 8.96 16.06
N ASP A 185 22.43 7.75 16.53
CA ASP A 185 22.52 6.55 15.69
C ASP A 185 21.27 6.32 14.81
N VAL A 186 20.15 7.00 15.07
CA VAL A 186 18.90 6.83 14.29
C VAL A 186 19.12 6.94 12.78
N PRO A 187 19.81 7.95 12.24
CA PRO A 187 20.05 8.06 10.79
C PRO A 187 20.89 6.93 10.21
N LYS A 188 21.71 6.27 11.01
CA LYS A 188 22.54 5.13 10.56
C LYS A 188 21.70 3.88 10.25
N LEU A 189 20.45 3.84 10.73
CA LEU A 189 19.50 2.74 10.55
C LEU A 189 18.75 2.81 9.21
N PHE A 190 18.73 3.97 8.56
CA PHE A 190 17.93 4.20 7.35
C PHE A 190 18.53 3.51 6.11
N PRO A 191 17.67 3.04 5.19
CA PRO A 191 16.20 2.90 5.34
C PRO A 191 15.86 1.83 6.37
N ILE A 192 14.79 2.01 7.15
CA ILE A 192 14.37 1.02 8.16
C ILE A 192 13.96 -0.28 7.48
N ILE A 193 13.12 -0.19 6.46
CA ILE A 193 12.66 -1.34 5.67
C ILE A 193 13.61 -1.51 4.47
N GLN A 194 14.09 -2.73 4.26
CA GLN A 194 14.92 -3.10 3.11
C GLN A 194 14.03 -3.39 1.90
N GLU A 195 14.24 -2.67 0.80
CA GLU A 195 13.40 -2.73 -0.41
C GLU A 195 13.36 -4.11 -1.05
N ASP A 196 14.47 -4.82 -1.09
CA ASP A 196 14.61 -6.13 -1.73
C ASP A 196 14.14 -7.32 -0.86
N GLY A 197 13.60 -7.04 0.35
CA GLY A 197 13.05 -8.04 1.25
C GLY A 197 11.70 -8.60 0.80
N SER A 198 11.36 -9.82 1.25
CA SER A 198 9.98 -10.32 1.20
C SER A 198 9.08 -9.53 2.16
N ASP A 199 7.76 -9.70 2.05
CA ASP A 199 6.80 -9.14 3.00
C ASP A 199 7.15 -9.47 4.46
N SER A 200 7.49 -10.73 4.73
CA SER A 200 7.94 -11.21 6.04
C SER A 200 9.24 -10.54 6.51
N ALA A 201 10.20 -10.33 5.60
CA ALA A 201 11.44 -9.63 5.92
C ALA A 201 11.20 -8.16 6.26
N LYS A 202 10.31 -7.51 5.53
CA LYS A 202 9.94 -6.10 5.75
C LYS A 202 9.17 -5.93 7.05
N PHE A 203 8.29 -6.88 7.36
CA PHE A 203 7.60 -6.93 8.65
C PHE A 203 8.60 -7.11 9.80
N ASP A 204 9.56 -8.05 9.67
CA ASP A 204 10.64 -8.26 10.65
C ASP A 204 11.49 -7.01 10.87
N ASN A 205 11.81 -6.25 9.81
CA ASN A 205 12.54 -4.99 9.95
C ASN A 205 11.78 -3.97 10.81
N CYS A 206 10.47 -3.85 10.62
CA CYS A 206 9.63 -2.95 11.41
C CYS A 206 9.51 -3.43 12.86
N LEU A 207 9.27 -4.74 13.08
CA LEU A 207 9.17 -5.33 14.41
C LEU A 207 10.48 -5.18 15.20
N GLU A 208 11.62 -5.51 14.59
CA GLU A 208 12.96 -5.33 15.19
C GLU A 208 13.20 -3.88 15.59
N PHE A 209 12.88 -2.94 14.70
CA PHE A 209 13.05 -1.52 14.97
C PHE A 209 12.19 -1.03 16.14
N LEU A 210 10.92 -1.43 16.20
CA LEU A 210 10.02 -1.08 17.31
C LEU A 210 10.46 -1.71 18.63
N ALA A 211 10.89 -2.97 18.62
CA ALA A 211 11.35 -3.68 19.80
C ALA A 211 12.64 -3.06 20.36
N LEU A 212 13.63 -2.81 19.51
CA LEU A 212 14.89 -2.20 19.92
C LEU A 212 14.75 -0.73 20.31
N SER A 213 13.65 -0.06 19.92
CA SER A 213 13.27 1.27 20.37
C SER A 213 12.57 1.28 21.74
N GLY A 214 12.57 0.14 22.44
CA GLY A 214 12.11 0.05 23.84
C GLY A 214 10.69 -0.50 24.04
N ARG A 215 10.01 -0.95 22.99
CA ARG A 215 8.72 -1.64 23.12
C ARG A 215 8.93 -3.13 23.37
N SER A 216 8.06 -3.73 24.17
CA SER A 216 7.99 -5.20 24.22
C SER A 216 7.48 -5.75 22.90
N LEU A 217 7.83 -6.99 22.55
CA LEU A 217 7.30 -7.65 21.37
C LEU A 217 5.76 -7.68 21.32
N PRO A 218 5.05 -8.02 22.42
CA PRO A 218 3.59 -7.93 22.44
C PRO A 218 3.05 -6.53 22.12
N HIS A 219 3.66 -5.48 22.66
CA HIS A 219 3.26 -4.10 22.37
C HIS A 219 3.44 -3.77 20.88
N ALA A 220 4.60 -4.05 20.32
CA ALA A 220 4.88 -3.82 18.91
C ALA A 220 3.91 -4.60 18.01
N MET A 221 3.63 -5.87 18.34
CA MET A 221 2.67 -6.70 17.61
C MET A 221 1.24 -6.15 17.68
N MET A 222 0.79 -5.66 18.84
CA MET A 222 -0.53 -5.02 18.98
C MET A 222 -0.64 -3.73 18.17
N MET A 223 0.46 -3.00 17.96
CA MET A 223 0.49 -1.82 17.09
C MET A 223 0.44 -2.22 15.61
N MET A 224 1.23 -3.20 15.21
CA MET A 224 1.34 -3.62 13.81
C MET A 224 0.11 -4.43 13.35
N ILE A 225 -0.43 -5.30 14.20
CA ILE A 225 -1.62 -6.12 13.92
C ILE A 225 -2.68 -5.86 14.98
N PRO A 226 -3.32 -4.68 14.97
CA PRO A 226 -4.39 -4.38 15.93
C PRO A 226 -5.63 -5.23 15.64
N GLU A 227 -6.34 -5.65 16.69
CA GLU A 227 -7.69 -6.21 16.53
C GLU A 227 -8.61 -5.23 15.79
N PRO A 228 -9.68 -5.72 15.11
CA PRO A 228 -10.76 -4.85 14.63
C PRO A 228 -11.50 -4.24 15.82
N TRP A 229 -11.10 -3.05 16.21
CA TRP A 229 -11.57 -2.42 17.46
C TRP A 229 -12.69 -1.39 17.25
N GLU A 230 -12.82 -0.80 16.06
CA GLU A 230 -13.71 0.32 15.81
C GLU A 230 -15.20 -0.05 15.97
N ASN A 231 -15.60 -1.18 15.38
CA ASN A 231 -16.98 -1.66 15.42
C ASN A 231 -17.23 -2.75 16.49
N HIS A 232 -16.29 -2.93 17.42
CA HIS A 232 -16.38 -3.97 18.44
C HIS A 232 -17.10 -3.46 19.69
N GLU A 233 -18.41 -3.67 19.78
CA GLU A 233 -19.27 -3.10 20.82
C GLU A 233 -18.89 -3.52 22.25
N SER A 234 -18.43 -4.76 22.44
CA SER A 234 -18.09 -5.33 23.76
C SER A 234 -16.60 -5.25 24.13
N MET A 235 -15.79 -4.51 23.35
CA MET A 235 -14.38 -4.34 23.69
C MET A 235 -14.19 -3.47 24.94
N ASP A 236 -13.31 -3.92 25.84
CA ASP A 236 -12.90 -3.12 27.00
C ASP A 236 -12.40 -1.73 26.57
N GLU A 237 -12.82 -0.71 27.32
CA GLU A 237 -12.59 0.69 26.94
C GLU A 237 -11.11 1.10 27.01
N ARG A 238 -10.32 0.52 27.91
CA ARG A 238 -8.87 0.78 27.99
C ARG A 238 -8.14 0.18 26.80
N LYS A 239 -8.55 -1.04 26.41
CA LYS A 239 -8.02 -1.71 25.23
C LYS A 239 -8.39 -0.95 23.96
N ARG A 240 -9.64 -0.47 23.85
CA ARG A 240 -10.07 0.40 22.74
C ARG A 240 -9.22 1.66 22.67
N ALA A 241 -9.00 2.33 23.79
CA ALA A 241 -8.20 3.55 23.87
C ALA A 241 -6.72 3.30 23.48
N PHE A 242 -6.17 2.14 23.83
CA PHE A 242 -4.83 1.75 23.38
C PHE A 242 -4.76 1.68 21.85
N TYR A 243 -5.68 0.96 21.21
CA TYR A 243 -5.67 0.85 19.75
C TYR A 243 -5.97 2.18 19.06
N GLU A 244 -6.92 2.95 19.57
CA GLU A 244 -7.26 4.28 19.05
C GLU A 244 -6.04 5.22 19.09
N TYR A 245 -5.34 5.29 20.22
CA TYR A 245 -4.13 6.10 20.35
C TYR A 245 -3.03 5.66 19.39
N HIS A 246 -2.71 4.37 19.35
CA HIS A 246 -1.64 3.87 18.48
C HIS A 246 -2.00 3.95 16.99
N SER A 247 -3.28 3.94 16.64
CA SER A 247 -3.74 4.18 15.29
C SER A 247 -3.42 5.59 14.77
N THR A 248 -3.12 6.56 15.64
CA THR A 248 -2.68 7.90 15.23
C THR A 248 -1.19 7.95 14.85
N LEU A 249 -0.41 6.95 15.24
CA LEU A 249 1.04 6.88 15.02
C LEU A 249 1.44 6.05 13.79
N MET A 250 0.70 4.99 13.49
CA MET A 250 0.99 4.14 12.35
C MET A 250 -0.27 3.43 11.83
N GLU A 251 -0.21 3.03 10.58
CA GLU A 251 -1.20 2.21 9.91
C GLU A 251 -1.05 0.72 10.29
N PRO A 252 -2.15 -0.05 10.31
CA PRO A 252 -2.08 -1.51 10.49
C PRO A 252 -1.33 -2.20 9.35
N TRP A 253 -0.65 -3.30 9.69
CA TRP A 253 -0.20 -4.31 8.73
C TRP A 253 -1.30 -5.35 8.61
N ASP A 254 -1.86 -5.51 7.43
CA ASP A 254 -3.04 -6.33 7.19
C ASP A 254 -2.80 -7.35 6.08
N GLY A 255 -3.42 -8.50 6.21
CA GLY A 255 -3.33 -9.64 5.32
C GLY A 255 -3.47 -10.94 6.11
N PRO A 256 -3.70 -12.09 5.43
CA PRO A 256 -3.78 -13.38 6.10
C PRO A 256 -2.43 -13.76 6.70
N ALA A 257 -2.34 -13.87 8.03
CA ALA A 257 -1.08 -14.12 8.71
C ALA A 257 -1.22 -15.01 9.93
N SER A 258 -0.25 -15.92 10.07
CA SER A 258 0.10 -16.58 11.31
C SER A 258 1.58 -16.30 11.58
N ILE A 259 1.85 -15.51 12.60
CA ILE A 259 3.19 -15.02 12.93
C ILE A 259 3.59 -15.58 14.29
N ALA A 260 4.75 -16.24 14.35
CA ALA A 260 5.41 -16.53 15.62
C ALA A 260 6.66 -15.65 15.73
N PHE A 261 6.92 -15.14 16.93
CA PHE A 261 8.00 -14.20 17.20
C PHE A 261 8.74 -14.51 18.51
N THR A 262 9.99 -14.08 18.59
CA THR A 262 10.82 -14.26 19.78
C THR A 262 11.95 -13.22 19.84
N ASP A 263 12.37 -12.88 21.05
CA ASP A 263 13.61 -12.14 21.34
C ASP A 263 14.67 -13.00 22.03
N GLY A 264 14.45 -14.33 22.08
CA GLY A 264 15.32 -15.26 22.78
C GLY A 264 14.95 -15.47 24.26
N THR A 265 14.02 -14.69 24.81
CA THR A 265 13.51 -14.80 26.19
C THR A 265 12.04 -15.20 26.20
N VAL A 266 11.25 -14.51 25.41
CA VAL A 266 9.83 -14.83 25.20
C VAL A 266 9.63 -15.42 23.80
N VAL A 267 8.64 -16.29 23.67
CA VAL A 267 8.14 -16.74 22.37
C VAL A 267 6.64 -16.57 22.34
N GLY A 268 6.16 -15.93 21.28
CA GLY A 268 4.74 -15.65 21.12
C GLY A 268 4.24 -15.93 19.73
N ALA A 269 2.92 -15.93 19.59
CA ALA A 269 2.28 -16.02 18.29
C ALA A 269 1.00 -15.19 18.25
N VAL A 270 0.68 -14.67 17.06
CA VAL A 270 -0.53 -13.93 16.77
C VAL A 270 -1.06 -14.30 15.39
N LEU A 271 -2.35 -14.33 15.24
CA LEU A 271 -3.01 -14.40 13.93
C LEU A 271 -3.29 -12.99 13.41
N ASP A 272 -3.51 -12.92 12.09
CA ASP A 272 -4.00 -11.70 11.48
C ASP A 272 -5.29 -11.20 12.13
N ARG A 273 -5.59 -9.92 11.96
CA ARG A 273 -6.73 -9.25 12.58
C ARG A 273 -8.09 -9.85 12.18
N ASN A 274 -8.17 -10.53 11.05
CA ASN A 274 -9.38 -11.14 10.50
C ASN A 274 -9.45 -12.66 10.76
N GLY A 275 -8.36 -13.26 11.25
CA GLY A 275 -8.27 -14.68 11.57
C GLY A 275 -8.38 -15.59 10.38
N LEU A 276 -7.76 -15.24 9.27
CA LEU A 276 -7.80 -16.00 8.02
C LEU A 276 -6.89 -17.24 8.08
N ARG A 277 -5.77 -17.17 8.81
CA ARG A 277 -4.85 -18.29 9.00
C ARG A 277 -5.15 -19.06 10.28
N PRO A 278 -5.03 -20.41 10.27
CA PRO A 278 -5.12 -21.22 11.47
C PRO A 278 -3.79 -21.32 12.21
N SER A 279 -3.85 -21.53 13.52
CA SER A 279 -2.71 -21.94 14.35
C SER A 279 -3.21 -22.78 15.51
N ARG A 280 -2.43 -23.80 15.90
CA ARG A 280 -2.77 -24.72 16.98
C ARG A 280 -1.59 -24.91 17.89
N TYR A 281 -1.86 -25.20 19.18
CA TYR A 281 -0.80 -25.49 20.13
C TYR A 281 -1.17 -26.63 21.07
N TYR A 282 -0.13 -27.29 21.54
CA TYR A 282 -0.16 -28.29 22.61
C TYR A 282 0.68 -27.77 23.76
N VAL A 283 0.21 -28.09 24.98
CA VAL A 283 1.01 -28.01 26.19
C VAL A 283 1.11 -29.43 26.71
N THR A 284 2.31 -29.89 27.02
CA THR A 284 2.55 -31.24 27.51
C THR A 284 2.71 -31.25 29.02
N LYS A 285 2.58 -32.46 29.65
CA LYS A 285 2.76 -32.64 31.09
C LYS A 285 4.20 -32.48 31.56
N ASP A 286 5.14 -32.50 30.63
CA ASP A 286 6.58 -32.31 30.84
C ASP A 286 7.04 -30.90 30.37
N ASP A 287 6.13 -29.92 30.45
CA ASP A 287 6.39 -28.51 30.23
C ASP A 287 6.88 -28.12 28.83
N LEU A 288 6.59 -28.93 27.80
CA LEU A 288 6.87 -28.60 26.41
C LEU A 288 5.66 -27.92 25.79
N VAL A 289 5.86 -26.75 25.15
CA VAL A 289 4.85 -26.07 24.36
C VAL A 289 5.20 -26.20 22.89
N ILE A 290 4.25 -26.65 22.08
CA ILE A 290 4.40 -26.81 20.64
C ILE A 290 3.31 -26.00 19.95
N MET A 291 3.68 -25.04 19.13
CA MET A 291 2.75 -24.28 18.31
C MET A 291 3.09 -24.40 16.83
N ALA A 292 2.08 -24.60 15.98
CA ALA A 292 2.26 -24.68 14.54
C ALA A 292 1.00 -24.24 13.80
N SER A 293 1.17 -23.81 12.55
CA SER A 293 0.06 -23.52 11.62
C SER A 293 -0.73 -24.80 11.28
N GLU A 294 -0.12 -25.97 11.43
CA GLU A 294 -0.67 -27.28 11.08
C GLU A 294 -0.56 -28.25 12.27
N VAL A 295 -1.44 -29.24 12.33
CA VAL A 295 -1.36 -30.32 13.31
C VAL A 295 -0.40 -31.43 12.84
N GLY A 296 0.19 -32.14 13.77
CA GLY A 296 1.01 -33.31 13.46
C GLY A 296 2.44 -32.97 13.00
N VAL A 297 2.94 -31.79 13.31
CA VAL A 297 4.34 -31.38 13.01
C VAL A 297 5.36 -32.15 13.88
N LEU A 298 4.94 -32.62 15.06
CA LEU A 298 5.65 -33.52 15.94
C LEU A 298 4.70 -34.61 16.44
N ASP A 299 5.20 -35.83 16.53
CA ASP A 299 4.47 -36.93 17.14
C ASP A 299 4.51 -36.80 18.67
N VAL A 300 3.37 -36.42 19.25
CA VAL A 300 3.20 -36.28 20.69
C VAL A 300 2.17 -37.28 21.14
N PRO A 301 2.57 -38.30 21.96
CA PRO A 301 1.62 -39.27 22.52
C PRO A 301 0.50 -38.57 23.28
N ALA A 302 -0.73 -39.06 23.09
CA ALA A 302 -1.92 -38.40 23.66
C ALA A 302 -1.87 -38.29 25.20
N GLU A 303 -1.26 -39.27 25.85
CA GLU A 303 -1.05 -39.30 27.31
C GLU A 303 -0.10 -38.22 27.84
N ARG A 304 0.77 -37.67 26.99
CA ARG A 304 1.65 -36.55 27.35
C ARG A 304 0.97 -35.17 27.20
N VAL A 305 -0.11 -35.09 26.44
CA VAL A 305 -0.80 -33.83 26.19
C VAL A 305 -1.59 -33.41 27.42
N LEU A 306 -1.29 -32.22 27.94
CA LEU A 306 -2.04 -31.57 29.01
C LEU A 306 -3.16 -30.71 28.43
N GLU A 307 -2.82 -29.88 27.43
CA GLU A 307 -3.76 -29.00 26.72
C GLU A 307 -3.56 -29.07 25.20
N LYS A 308 -4.67 -29.01 24.49
CA LYS A 308 -4.73 -28.89 23.03
C LYS A 308 -5.70 -27.81 22.63
N ARG A 309 -5.22 -26.76 22.06
CA ARG A 309 -6.05 -25.58 21.71
C ARG A 309 -5.72 -25.00 20.33
N ARG A 310 -6.59 -24.10 19.88
CA ARG A 310 -6.44 -23.30 18.68
C ARG A 310 -6.22 -21.84 19.06
N LEU A 311 -5.26 -21.19 18.44
CA LEU A 311 -5.14 -19.73 18.52
C LEU A 311 -6.35 -19.11 17.83
N GLN A 312 -6.99 -18.18 18.49
CA GLN A 312 -8.18 -17.50 17.99
C GLN A 312 -7.80 -16.18 17.28
N PRO A 313 -8.63 -15.70 16.33
CA PRO A 313 -8.46 -14.39 15.71
C PRO A 313 -8.30 -13.28 16.75
N GLY A 314 -7.37 -12.37 16.51
CA GLY A 314 -7.11 -11.25 17.40
C GLY A 314 -6.58 -11.63 18.79
N ARG A 315 -6.27 -12.90 19.06
CA ARG A 315 -5.67 -13.37 20.31
C ARG A 315 -4.17 -13.57 20.14
N MET A 316 -3.44 -13.27 21.20
CA MET A 316 -2.01 -13.51 21.31
C MET A 316 -1.74 -14.67 22.26
N PHE A 317 -0.76 -15.47 21.90
CA PHE A 317 -0.21 -16.51 22.75
C PHE A 317 1.22 -16.14 23.09
N LEU A 318 1.61 -16.23 24.36
CA LEU A 318 2.96 -15.85 24.80
C LEU A 318 3.44 -16.85 25.87
N VAL A 319 4.68 -17.28 25.73
CA VAL A 319 5.41 -18.05 26.73
C VAL A 319 6.62 -17.25 27.16
N ASP A 320 6.76 -17.03 28.44
CA ASP A 320 7.97 -16.42 29.03
C ASP A 320 8.82 -17.54 29.65
N THR A 321 10.02 -17.74 29.08
CA THR A 321 10.93 -18.80 29.53
C THR A 321 11.67 -18.45 30.81
N GLN A 322 11.75 -17.17 31.18
CA GLN A 322 12.33 -16.74 32.45
C GLN A 322 11.34 -16.91 33.61
N GLU A 323 10.07 -16.54 33.38
CA GLU A 323 9.01 -16.77 34.36
C GLU A 323 8.54 -18.24 34.36
N GLY A 324 8.84 -19.04 33.32
CA GLY A 324 8.48 -20.43 33.20
C GLY A 324 6.98 -20.66 33.08
N ARG A 325 6.24 -19.73 32.42
CA ARG A 325 4.77 -19.82 32.30
C ARG A 325 4.24 -19.30 30.96
N ILE A 326 3.01 -19.72 30.66
CA ILE A 326 2.19 -19.15 29.57
C ILE A 326 1.48 -17.92 30.12
N ILE A 327 1.59 -16.78 29.40
CA ILE A 327 0.91 -15.53 29.71
C ILE A 327 -0.36 -15.47 28.87
N SER A 328 -1.51 -15.24 29.49
CA SER A 328 -2.79 -15.19 28.79
C SER A 328 -2.92 -13.92 27.95
N ASP A 329 -3.69 -14.01 26.85
CA ASP A 329 -4.03 -12.85 26.01
C ASP A 329 -4.62 -11.69 26.81
N GLU A 330 -5.49 -12.01 27.78
CA GLU A 330 -6.11 -11.02 28.64
C GLU A 330 -5.10 -10.26 29.49
N GLU A 331 -4.17 -10.99 30.13
CA GLU A 331 -3.09 -10.41 30.94
C GLU A 331 -2.17 -9.52 30.10
N ILE A 332 -1.77 -9.99 28.89
CA ILE A 332 -0.95 -9.21 27.97
C ILE A 332 -1.66 -7.89 27.61
N LYS A 333 -2.89 -7.98 27.15
CA LYS A 333 -3.62 -6.83 26.64
C LYS A 333 -4.01 -5.86 27.72
N GLN A 334 -4.39 -6.33 28.90
CA GLN A 334 -4.64 -5.46 30.07
C GLN A 334 -3.35 -4.76 30.51
N GLY A 335 -2.23 -5.45 30.56
CA GLY A 335 -0.93 -4.85 30.86
C GLY A 335 -0.58 -3.72 29.89
N MET A 336 -0.70 -3.97 28.57
CA MET A 336 -0.40 -2.98 27.53
C MET A 336 -1.40 -1.82 27.55
N ALA A 337 -2.69 -2.09 27.70
CA ALA A 337 -3.75 -1.08 27.75
C ALA A 337 -3.64 -0.18 28.99
N SER A 338 -3.03 -0.67 30.06
CA SER A 338 -2.83 0.08 31.32
C SER A 338 -1.45 0.74 31.43
N ALA A 339 -0.56 0.56 30.44
CA ALA A 339 0.78 1.13 30.45
C ALA A 339 0.80 2.68 30.31
N GLY A 340 -0.30 3.26 29.85
CA GLY A 340 -0.47 4.71 29.75
C GLY A 340 -1.93 5.13 29.89
N PRO A 341 -2.20 6.39 30.21
CA PRO A 341 -3.55 6.93 30.33
C PRO A 341 -4.13 7.31 28.95
N TYR A 342 -4.16 6.35 28.02
CA TYR A 342 -4.50 6.58 26.59
C TYR A 342 -5.88 7.23 26.41
N ARG A 343 -6.89 6.85 27.21
CA ARG A 343 -8.23 7.47 27.16
C ARG A 343 -8.19 8.94 27.53
N GLN A 344 -7.38 9.31 28.54
CA GLN A 344 -7.22 10.71 28.91
C GLN A 344 -6.51 11.48 27.80
N TRP A 345 -5.42 10.94 27.24
CA TRP A 345 -4.70 11.59 26.13
C TRP A 345 -5.61 11.84 24.93
N LEU A 346 -6.43 10.85 24.56
CA LEU A 346 -7.39 10.99 23.47
C LEU A 346 -8.45 12.05 23.77
N ASN A 347 -9.00 12.07 24.99
CA ASN A 347 -10.00 13.08 25.39
C ASN A 347 -9.43 14.50 25.40
N ASP A 348 -8.15 14.65 25.81
CA ASP A 348 -7.52 15.95 25.93
C ASP A 348 -7.04 16.50 24.56
N HIS A 349 -6.68 15.65 23.64
CA HIS A 349 -5.98 16.05 22.42
C HIS A 349 -6.70 15.68 21.12
N SER A 350 -7.38 14.55 21.02
CA SER A 350 -8.07 14.12 19.79
C SER A 350 -9.34 14.93 19.56
N VAL A 351 -9.59 15.29 18.32
CA VAL A 351 -10.80 16.04 17.94
C VAL A 351 -11.68 15.18 17.05
N HIS A 352 -12.88 14.87 17.49
CA HIS A 352 -13.87 14.21 16.63
C HIS A 352 -14.56 15.25 15.75
N PHE A 353 -14.53 15.04 14.44
CA PHE A 353 -15.06 15.97 13.47
C PHE A 353 -16.57 16.26 13.67
N ASP A 354 -17.33 15.25 14.09
CA ASP A 354 -18.77 15.37 14.35
C ASP A 354 -19.08 16.26 15.56
N GLN A 355 -18.12 16.45 16.46
CA GLN A 355 -18.25 17.31 17.65
C GLN A 355 -17.95 18.79 17.38
N LEU A 356 -17.45 19.12 16.18
CA LEU A 356 -17.24 20.51 15.78
C LEU A 356 -18.58 21.21 15.55
N PRO A 357 -18.67 22.56 15.74
CA PRO A 357 -19.88 23.32 15.50
C PRO A 357 -20.48 22.99 14.12
N SER A 358 -21.79 22.75 14.10
CA SER A 358 -22.47 22.40 12.85
C SER A 358 -22.61 23.62 11.93
N VAL A 359 -22.30 23.42 10.65
CA VAL A 359 -22.61 24.32 9.56
C VAL A 359 -23.73 23.71 8.73
N ALA A 360 -24.78 24.49 8.45
CA ALA A 360 -25.88 23.97 7.65
C ALA A 360 -25.43 23.64 6.23
N GLU A 361 -25.75 22.43 5.79
CA GLU A 361 -25.57 22.05 4.38
C GLU A 361 -26.54 22.86 3.51
N LYS A 362 -26.02 23.53 2.52
CA LYS A 362 -26.80 24.34 1.60
C LYS A 362 -26.90 23.64 0.25
N GLN A 363 -28.12 23.60 -0.29
CA GLN A 363 -28.32 23.20 -1.67
C GLN A 363 -27.59 24.17 -2.59
N PRO A 364 -26.73 23.69 -3.50
CA PRO A 364 -26.04 24.56 -4.46
C PRO A 364 -27.05 25.37 -5.30
N PRO A 365 -26.74 26.61 -5.66
CA PRO A 365 -27.61 27.40 -6.54
C PRO A 365 -27.73 26.73 -7.90
N HIS A 366 -28.94 26.70 -8.47
CA HIS A 366 -29.17 26.20 -9.80
C HIS A 366 -29.01 27.33 -10.83
N SER A 367 -28.17 27.08 -11.83
CA SER A 367 -28.05 27.90 -13.04
C SER A 367 -27.64 26.99 -14.17
N HIS A 368 -28.56 26.70 -15.09
CA HIS A 368 -28.36 25.79 -16.20
C HIS A 368 -27.04 26.02 -16.94
N GLN A 369 -26.82 27.19 -17.47
CA GLN A 369 -25.64 27.47 -18.28
C GLN A 369 -24.34 27.55 -17.47
N VAL A 370 -24.38 28.14 -16.27
CA VAL A 370 -23.18 28.21 -15.40
C VAL A 370 -22.77 26.83 -14.93
N THR A 371 -23.73 25.96 -14.56
CA THR A 371 -23.41 24.59 -14.15
C THR A 371 -22.86 23.79 -15.33
N LEU A 372 -23.45 23.87 -16.51
CA LEU A 372 -22.93 23.20 -17.71
C LEU A 372 -21.52 23.65 -18.06
N GLN A 373 -21.25 24.96 -18.01
CA GLN A 373 -19.91 25.50 -18.26
C GLN A 373 -18.88 24.93 -17.28
N ARG A 374 -19.22 24.86 -15.98
CA ARG A 374 -18.34 24.23 -14.97
C ARG A 374 -18.15 22.74 -15.24
N LEU A 375 -19.23 22.02 -15.52
CA LEU A 375 -19.14 20.59 -15.86
C LEU A 375 -18.22 20.36 -17.06
N GLN A 376 -18.30 21.19 -18.11
CA GLN A 376 -17.40 21.14 -19.24
C GLN A 376 -15.94 21.42 -18.84
N ALA A 377 -15.70 22.43 -17.98
CA ALA A 377 -14.35 22.79 -17.54
C ALA A 377 -13.63 21.65 -16.81
N PHE A 378 -14.38 20.77 -16.17
CA PHE A 378 -13.88 19.60 -15.44
C PHE A 378 -14.08 18.26 -16.19
N GLY A 379 -14.43 18.35 -17.49
CA GLY A 379 -14.52 17.18 -18.36
C GLY A 379 -15.65 16.21 -18.05
N TYR A 380 -16.75 16.69 -17.48
CA TYR A 380 -17.95 15.87 -17.35
C TYR A 380 -18.60 15.65 -18.69
N SER A 381 -19.07 14.44 -18.92
CA SER A 381 -19.87 14.02 -20.06
C SER A 381 -21.33 13.78 -19.67
N PHE A 382 -22.19 13.72 -20.67
CA PHE A 382 -23.58 13.30 -20.43
C PHE A 382 -23.70 11.87 -19.93
N GLU A 383 -22.74 11.00 -20.31
CA GLU A 383 -22.64 9.64 -19.78
C GLU A 383 -22.30 9.62 -18.28
N ASP A 384 -21.40 10.48 -17.81
CA ASP A 384 -21.10 10.59 -16.38
C ASP A 384 -22.38 10.86 -15.57
N LEU A 385 -23.21 11.78 -16.05
CA LEU A 385 -24.45 12.12 -15.37
C LEU A 385 -25.43 10.95 -15.38
N ARG A 386 -25.68 10.38 -16.56
CA ARG A 386 -26.76 9.41 -16.76
C ARG A 386 -26.38 8.01 -16.28
N ILE A 387 -25.15 7.58 -16.52
CA ILE A 387 -24.71 6.19 -16.28
C ILE A 387 -24.07 6.04 -14.91
N ASN A 388 -23.36 7.05 -14.42
CA ASN A 388 -22.62 6.96 -13.15
C ASN A 388 -23.34 7.73 -12.03
N ILE A 389 -23.34 9.05 -12.07
CA ILE A 389 -23.75 9.90 -10.94
C ILE A 389 -25.24 9.68 -10.59
N GLY A 390 -26.11 9.64 -11.60
CA GLY A 390 -27.54 9.47 -11.40
C GLY A 390 -27.89 8.17 -10.67
N PRO A 391 -27.47 6.99 -11.18
CA PRO A 391 -27.70 5.72 -10.48
C PRO A 391 -27.06 5.65 -9.10
N MET A 392 -25.86 6.23 -8.91
CA MET A 392 -25.22 6.31 -7.60
C MET A 392 -26.07 7.11 -6.59
N ALA A 393 -26.62 8.24 -7.03
CA ALA A 393 -27.48 9.08 -6.20
C ALA A 393 -28.80 8.38 -5.84
N GLN A 394 -29.44 7.71 -6.80
CA GLN A 394 -30.73 7.04 -6.61
C GLN A 394 -30.61 5.77 -5.78
N ASN A 395 -29.59 4.94 -6.04
CA ASN A 395 -29.54 3.59 -5.50
C ASN A 395 -28.53 3.45 -4.33
N GLY A 396 -27.66 4.44 -4.12
CA GLY A 396 -26.63 4.41 -3.09
C GLY A 396 -25.58 3.31 -3.30
N ILE A 397 -25.39 2.88 -4.55
CA ILE A 397 -24.40 1.88 -4.99
C ILE A 397 -23.82 2.30 -6.33
N GLN A 398 -22.59 1.84 -6.62
CA GLN A 398 -21.98 2.01 -7.93
C GLN A 398 -22.81 1.25 -9.00
N PRO A 399 -23.07 1.84 -10.18
CA PRO A 399 -23.78 1.16 -11.23
C PRO A 399 -23.04 -0.10 -11.71
N VAL A 400 -23.81 -1.11 -12.08
CA VAL A 400 -23.30 -2.38 -12.62
C VAL A 400 -23.19 -2.26 -14.14
N GLY A 401 -22.05 -2.70 -14.67
CA GLY A 401 -21.78 -2.77 -16.10
C GLY A 401 -21.18 -4.11 -16.52
N SER A 402 -20.86 -4.25 -17.80
CA SER A 402 -20.07 -5.37 -18.30
C SER A 402 -18.63 -5.31 -17.82
N MET A 403 -18.00 -6.49 -17.70
CA MET A 403 -16.58 -6.58 -17.37
C MET A 403 -15.71 -6.23 -18.58
N GLY A 404 -14.57 -5.60 -18.31
CA GLY A 404 -13.59 -5.20 -19.30
C GLY A 404 -13.94 -3.88 -20.00
N THR A 405 -13.05 -3.45 -20.87
CA THR A 405 -13.19 -2.26 -21.69
C THR A 405 -12.60 -2.54 -23.09
N ASP A 406 -13.23 -1.99 -24.10
CA ASP A 406 -12.80 -2.09 -25.50
C ASP A 406 -12.50 -0.71 -26.11
N THR A 407 -12.53 0.33 -25.29
CA THR A 407 -12.10 1.68 -25.66
C THR A 407 -10.58 1.80 -25.61
N PRO A 408 -9.97 2.80 -26.29
CA PRO A 408 -8.53 2.99 -26.27
C PRO A 408 -7.99 3.20 -24.85
N LEU A 409 -6.73 2.80 -24.64
CA LEU A 409 -5.96 3.30 -23.53
C LEU A 409 -5.87 4.83 -23.63
N ALA A 410 -5.82 5.50 -22.49
CA ALA A 410 -5.78 6.97 -22.43
C ALA A 410 -4.71 7.57 -23.37
N VAL A 411 -3.50 7.00 -23.38
CA VAL A 411 -2.39 7.45 -24.25
C VAL A 411 -2.64 7.25 -25.75
N LEU A 412 -3.61 6.43 -26.12
CA LEU A 412 -3.96 6.13 -27.51
C LEU A 412 -5.28 6.81 -27.97
N SER A 413 -5.99 7.47 -27.06
CA SER A 413 -7.25 8.13 -27.37
C SER A 413 -7.03 9.45 -28.12
N ASP A 414 -7.91 9.74 -29.07
CA ASP A 414 -7.96 11.03 -29.78
C ASP A 414 -8.67 12.13 -28.98
N LYS A 415 -9.21 11.81 -27.81
CA LYS A 415 -9.93 12.74 -26.96
C LYS A 415 -9.10 13.14 -25.73
N PRO A 416 -9.21 14.40 -25.22
CA PRO A 416 -8.57 14.77 -23.99
C PRO A 416 -9.00 13.85 -22.85
N GLN A 417 -8.05 13.36 -22.10
CA GLN A 417 -8.26 12.41 -21.01
C GLN A 417 -8.08 13.08 -19.66
N LEU A 418 -8.83 12.63 -18.67
CA LEU A 418 -8.49 12.92 -17.29
C LEU A 418 -7.26 12.12 -16.88
N LEU A 419 -6.40 12.70 -16.06
CA LEU A 419 -5.15 12.04 -15.65
C LEU A 419 -5.40 10.70 -14.94
N TYR A 420 -6.55 10.52 -14.31
CA TYR A 420 -6.94 9.24 -13.68
C TYR A 420 -6.97 8.07 -14.69
N ASN A 421 -7.29 8.33 -15.95
CA ASN A 421 -7.42 7.30 -16.98
C ASN A 421 -6.09 6.67 -17.39
N TYR A 422 -4.96 7.31 -17.08
CA TYR A 422 -3.61 6.81 -17.27
C TYR A 422 -3.16 5.84 -16.16
N PHE A 423 -4.00 5.60 -15.16
CA PHE A 423 -3.70 4.69 -14.07
C PHE A 423 -4.63 3.49 -14.08
N LYS A 424 -4.08 2.33 -13.81
CA LYS A 424 -4.81 1.08 -13.63
C LYS A 424 -4.51 0.51 -12.26
N GLN A 425 -5.50 -0.16 -11.67
CA GLN A 425 -5.28 -0.90 -10.44
C GLN A 425 -4.15 -1.89 -10.64
N LEU A 426 -3.16 -1.90 -9.76
CA LEU A 426 -2.10 -2.90 -9.80
C LEU A 426 -2.71 -4.27 -9.57
N PHE A 427 -2.34 -5.24 -10.40
CA PHE A 427 -2.85 -6.59 -10.25
C PHE A 427 -2.43 -7.14 -8.89
N ALA A 428 -3.40 -7.51 -8.07
CA ALA A 428 -3.20 -8.22 -6.83
C ALA A 428 -3.66 -9.66 -7.03
N GLN A 429 -2.72 -10.57 -7.01
CA GLN A 429 -3.01 -11.98 -6.89
C GLN A 429 -3.03 -12.33 -5.41
N VAL A 430 -4.20 -12.27 -4.82
CA VAL A 430 -4.38 -12.68 -3.43
C VAL A 430 -4.39 -14.20 -3.42
N THR A 431 -3.45 -14.83 -2.71
CA THR A 431 -3.40 -16.29 -2.56
C THR A 431 -4.53 -16.82 -1.68
N ASN A 432 -5.16 -15.94 -0.90
CA ASN A 432 -6.37 -16.22 -0.13
C ASN A 432 -7.55 -15.47 -0.73
N PRO A 433 -8.79 -15.90 -0.46
CA PRO A 433 -9.97 -15.17 -0.89
C PRO A 433 -9.88 -13.69 -0.46
N PRO A 434 -10.32 -12.75 -1.30
CA PRO A 434 -10.51 -11.38 -0.88
C PRO A 434 -11.49 -11.35 0.31
N ILE A 435 -11.58 -10.22 1.00
CA ILE A 435 -12.55 -10.06 2.08
C ILE A 435 -13.95 -10.30 1.50
N ASP A 436 -14.69 -11.23 2.07
CA ASP A 436 -16.05 -11.55 1.64
C ASP A 436 -17.04 -10.44 2.03
N PRO A 437 -18.21 -10.35 1.37
CA PRO A 437 -19.18 -9.26 1.60
C PRO A 437 -19.71 -9.16 3.04
N ILE A 438 -19.76 -10.27 3.79
CA ILE A 438 -20.23 -10.28 5.19
C ILE A 438 -19.13 -9.71 6.09
N ARG A 439 -17.91 -10.19 5.94
CA ARG A 439 -16.76 -9.66 6.68
C ARG A 439 -16.47 -8.21 6.32
N GLU A 440 -16.63 -7.82 5.05
CA GLU A 440 -16.44 -6.44 4.58
C GLU A 440 -17.22 -5.44 5.44
N GLU A 441 -18.46 -5.73 5.79
CA GLU A 441 -19.27 -4.85 6.64
C GLU A 441 -18.80 -4.81 8.10
N LEU A 442 -18.26 -5.92 8.60
CA LEU A 442 -17.89 -6.05 10.01
C LEU A 442 -16.49 -5.51 10.33
N ILE A 443 -15.54 -5.73 9.43
CA ILE A 443 -14.12 -5.51 9.72
C ILE A 443 -13.52 -4.29 9.02
N THR A 444 -14.18 -3.79 7.96
CA THR A 444 -13.61 -2.67 7.20
C THR A 444 -13.85 -1.35 7.93
N SER A 445 -12.77 -0.60 8.07
CA SER A 445 -12.79 0.74 8.63
C SER A 445 -12.55 1.80 7.56
N THR A 446 -13.43 2.81 7.53
CA THR A 446 -13.30 4.02 6.71
C THR A 446 -12.79 5.21 7.51
N THR A 447 -12.47 5.02 8.78
CA THR A 447 -12.00 6.08 9.66
C THR A 447 -10.57 6.48 9.32
N LEU A 448 -10.37 7.79 9.19
CA LEU A 448 -9.06 8.41 8.96
C LEU A 448 -8.77 9.45 10.04
N THR A 449 -7.51 9.72 10.26
CA THR A 449 -7.05 10.84 11.10
C THR A 449 -6.35 11.88 10.22
N LEU A 450 -6.61 13.15 10.52
CA LEU A 450 -6.11 14.31 9.79
C LEU A 450 -5.29 15.19 10.71
N GLY A 451 -4.07 15.52 10.33
CA GLY A 451 -3.19 16.36 11.10
C GLY A 451 -1.75 15.86 11.14
N SER A 452 -0.98 16.36 12.10
CA SER A 452 0.40 15.96 12.30
C SER A 452 0.48 14.62 13.04
N GLU A 453 1.26 13.67 12.51
CA GLU A 453 1.65 12.48 13.26
C GLU A 453 2.75 12.83 14.27
N GLY A 454 2.77 12.12 15.39
CA GLY A 454 3.84 12.23 16.37
C GLY A 454 5.08 11.40 15.98
N ASN A 455 6.12 11.53 16.80
CA ASN A 455 7.28 10.64 16.68
C ASN A 455 6.91 9.21 17.09
N LEU A 456 7.02 8.28 16.16
CA LEU A 456 6.68 6.88 16.38
C LEU A 456 7.47 6.24 17.53
N LEU A 457 8.72 6.66 17.73
CA LEU A 457 9.62 6.05 18.72
C LEU A 457 9.47 6.63 20.13
N GLU A 458 8.96 7.85 20.23
CA GLU A 458 8.73 8.55 21.49
C GLU A 458 7.30 9.12 21.51
N PRO A 459 6.28 8.27 21.66
CA PRO A 459 4.90 8.72 21.68
C PRO A 459 4.62 9.60 22.90
N LYS A 460 3.94 10.74 22.66
CA LYS A 460 3.56 11.73 23.66
C LYS A 460 2.04 11.89 23.70
N PRO A 461 1.47 12.45 24.76
CA PRO A 461 0.03 12.74 24.81
C PRO A 461 -0.46 13.51 23.57
N GLU A 462 0.32 14.48 23.11
CA GLU A 462 0.01 15.33 21.97
C GLU A 462 0.12 14.60 20.62
N SER A 463 0.71 13.41 20.55
CA SER A 463 0.83 12.63 19.31
C SER A 463 -0.53 12.28 18.70
N CYS A 464 -1.59 12.21 19.51
CA CYS A 464 -2.95 11.99 19.03
C CYS A 464 -3.73 13.29 18.75
N ARG A 465 -3.07 14.45 18.67
CA ARG A 465 -3.71 15.73 18.33
C ARG A 465 -4.03 15.80 16.84
N GLN A 466 -5.00 15.02 16.47
CA GLN A 466 -5.46 14.85 15.10
C GLN A 466 -6.98 14.95 15.05
N LEU A 467 -7.49 15.35 13.90
CA LEU A 467 -8.92 15.37 13.60
C LEU A 467 -9.36 14.00 13.10
N ARG A 468 -10.30 13.37 13.78
CA ARG A 468 -10.83 12.06 13.38
C ARG A 468 -12.05 12.22 12.48
N LEU A 469 -11.99 11.60 11.31
CA LEU A 469 -13.04 11.55 10.29
C LEU A 469 -13.61 10.15 10.21
N SER A 470 -14.94 10.01 10.15
CA SER A 470 -15.62 8.72 9.95
C SER A 470 -15.60 8.23 8.50
N THR A 471 -15.39 9.14 7.55
CA THR A 471 -15.38 8.88 6.10
C THR A 471 -14.40 9.82 5.38
N PRO A 472 -13.80 9.39 4.27
CA PRO A 472 -12.94 10.25 3.47
C PRO A 472 -13.69 11.25 2.58
N ILE A 473 -15.03 11.19 2.50
CA ILE A 473 -15.84 12.09 1.66
C ILE A 473 -16.49 13.15 2.51
N LEU A 474 -16.15 14.40 2.25
CA LEU A 474 -16.67 15.57 2.98
C LEU A 474 -17.74 16.30 2.16
N LYS A 475 -18.84 16.66 2.82
CA LYS A 475 -19.86 17.57 2.28
C LYS A 475 -19.34 19.00 2.23
N ASN A 476 -20.05 19.89 1.52
CA ASN A 476 -19.68 21.31 1.46
C ASN A 476 -19.72 21.97 2.85
N SER A 477 -20.71 21.66 3.66
CA SER A 477 -20.79 22.13 5.05
C SER A 477 -19.64 21.64 5.92
N GLU A 478 -19.16 20.41 5.67
CA GLU A 478 -18.04 19.81 6.38
C GLU A 478 -16.70 20.45 5.98
N MET A 479 -16.54 20.82 4.70
CA MET A 479 -15.40 21.61 4.26
C MET A 479 -15.35 22.98 4.91
N GLU A 480 -16.50 23.62 5.08
CA GLU A 480 -16.58 24.91 5.77
C GLU A 480 -16.24 24.78 7.24
N LYS A 481 -16.70 23.72 7.93
CA LYS A 481 -16.27 23.41 9.30
C LYS A 481 -14.74 23.29 9.39
N LEU A 482 -14.11 22.60 8.43
CA LEU A 482 -12.68 22.38 8.40
C LEU A 482 -11.89 23.68 8.24
N ARG A 483 -12.39 24.61 7.40
CA ARG A 483 -11.77 25.94 7.22
C ARG A 483 -11.85 26.81 8.47
N GLN A 484 -12.94 26.68 9.22
CA GLN A 484 -13.22 27.47 10.42
C GLN A 484 -12.61 26.84 11.70
N ILE A 485 -11.86 25.75 11.57
CA ILE A 485 -11.32 25.09 12.74
C ILE A 485 -10.29 25.98 13.45
N ASP A 486 -10.56 26.29 14.71
CA ASP A 486 -9.69 27.06 15.58
C ASP A 486 -9.45 26.28 16.87
N ARG A 487 -8.44 25.42 16.83
CA ARG A 487 -8.03 24.59 17.95
C ARG A 487 -6.50 24.59 18.07
N PRO A 488 -5.96 24.62 19.28
CA PRO A 488 -4.51 24.55 19.49
C PRO A 488 -3.89 23.33 18.79
N GLY A 489 -2.95 23.58 17.88
CA GLY A 489 -2.23 22.54 17.14
C GLY A 489 -3.02 21.89 16.00
N VAL A 490 -4.20 22.40 15.65
CA VAL A 490 -4.97 22.01 14.47
C VAL A 490 -5.26 23.25 13.65
N LYS A 491 -4.55 23.45 12.54
CA LYS A 491 -4.66 24.62 11.67
C LYS A 491 -4.77 24.18 10.22
N ALA A 492 -5.88 24.55 9.59
CA ALA A 492 -6.10 24.30 8.16
C ALA A 492 -5.71 25.52 7.33
N VAL A 493 -5.05 25.27 6.19
CA VAL A 493 -4.68 26.30 5.20
C VAL A 493 -5.11 25.81 3.83
N THR A 494 -5.81 26.69 3.08
CA THR A 494 -6.23 26.40 1.70
C THR A 494 -5.18 26.88 0.71
N LEU A 495 -4.77 26.01 -0.19
CA LEU A 495 -3.81 26.25 -1.26
C LEU A 495 -4.52 26.12 -2.62
N PRO A 496 -4.49 27.14 -3.49
CA PRO A 496 -5.09 27.02 -4.82
C PRO A 496 -4.27 26.07 -5.70
N ILE A 497 -4.97 25.25 -6.48
CA ILE A 497 -4.37 24.36 -7.50
C ILE A 497 -4.88 24.80 -8.90
N LEU A 498 -4.45 25.95 -9.34
CA LEU A 498 -4.85 26.60 -10.61
C LEU A 498 -3.61 27.08 -11.36
N PHE A 499 -3.65 27.01 -12.69
CA PHE A 499 -2.60 27.57 -13.55
C PHE A 499 -3.17 28.33 -14.76
N ASN A 500 -2.34 29.10 -15.45
CA ASN A 500 -2.71 29.78 -16.69
C ASN A 500 -2.62 28.80 -17.88
N PRO A 501 -3.74 28.40 -18.52
CA PRO A 501 -3.73 27.44 -19.62
C PRO A 501 -2.94 27.89 -20.84
N HIS A 502 -2.80 29.21 -21.07
CA HIS A 502 -2.10 29.75 -22.23
C HIS A 502 -0.57 29.64 -22.15
N GLU A 503 -0.04 29.29 -20.99
CA GLU A 503 1.41 29.10 -20.77
C GLU A 503 1.86 27.65 -20.94
N GLY A 504 0.93 26.72 -21.22
CA GLY A 504 1.22 25.31 -21.49
C GLY A 504 2.02 24.65 -20.37
N ARG A 505 3.01 23.81 -20.75
CA ARG A 505 3.89 23.09 -19.81
C ARG A 505 4.55 24.03 -18.80
N ALA A 506 5.11 25.15 -19.26
CA ALA A 506 5.84 26.08 -18.38
C ALA A 506 4.94 26.67 -17.28
N GLY A 507 3.70 26.99 -17.63
CA GLY A 507 2.71 27.46 -16.66
C GLY A 507 2.32 26.42 -15.64
N LEU A 508 2.10 25.18 -16.09
CA LEU A 508 1.77 24.07 -15.21
C LEU A 508 2.93 23.73 -14.27
N GLU A 509 4.16 23.66 -14.79
CA GLU A 509 5.35 23.35 -13.98
C GLU A 509 5.61 24.44 -12.92
N ARG A 510 5.51 25.72 -13.30
CA ARG A 510 5.62 26.83 -12.35
C ARG A 510 4.54 26.76 -11.28
N ALA A 511 3.29 26.51 -11.63
CA ALA A 511 2.20 26.41 -10.66
C ALA A 511 2.39 25.24 -9.67
N MET A 512 2.99 24.14 -10.11
CA MET A 512 3.36 23.04 -9.21
C MET A 512 4.47 23.47 -8.23
N GLU A 513 5.51 24.19 -8.69
CA GLU A 513 6.57 24.67 -7.80
C GLU A 513 6.03 25.74 -6.81
N GLU A 514 5.14 26.61 -7.25
CA GLU A 514 4.45 27.59 -6.40
C GLU A 514 3.61 26.88 -5.33
N LEU A 515 2.90 25.80 -5.69
CA LEU A 515 2.14 24.96 -4.75
C LEU A 515 3.08 24.36 -3.68
N PHE A 516 4.22 23.83 -4.09
CA PHE A 516 5.20 23.23 -3.17
C PHE A 516 5.76 24.28 -2.19
N GLY A 517 6.16 25.44 -2.71
CA GLY A 517 6.64 26.55 -1.87
C GLY A 517 5.58 27.09 -0.91
N ALA A 518 4.33 27.20 -1.36
CA ALA A 518 3.21 27.63 -0.50
C ALA A 518 2.91 26.61 0.60
N ALA A 519 3.01 25.31 0.30
CA ALA A 519 2.84 24.25 1.29
C ALA A 519 3.94 24.28 2.35
N ASP A 520 5.21 24.40 1.93
CA ASP A 520 6.35 24.49 2.85
C ASP A 520 6.22 25.73 3.78
N GLN A 521 5.80 26.87 3.23
CA GLN A 521 5.56 28.08 4.02
C GLN A 521 4.38 27.92 4.98
N ALA A 522 3.29 27.28 4.55
CA ALA A 522 2.14 27.03 5.41
C ALA A 522 2.53 26.13 6.60
N ILE A 523 3.31 25.06 6.35
CA ILE A 523 3.82 24.16 7.38
C ILE A 523 4.75 24.91 8.34
N ALA A 524 5.67 25.72 7.84
CA ALA A 524 6.55 26.55 8.67
C ALA A 524 5.76 27.52 9.57
N ASN A 525 4.58 27.97 9.11
CA ASN A 525 3.65 28.81 9.87
C ASN A 525 2.67 28.01 10.74
N GLY A 526 2.92 26.71 10.95
CA GLY A 526 2.18 25.86 11.87
C GLY A 526 0.90 25.24 11.29
N ALA A 527 0.74 25.19 9.96
CA ALA A 527 -0.35 24.43 9.37
C ALA A 527 -0.16 22.92 9.64
N THR A 528 -1.24 22.25 10.02
CA THR A 528 -1.29 20.79 10.20
C THR A 528 -2.27 20.13 9.23
N ILE A 529 -3.03 20.92 8.47
CA ILE A 529 -3.95 20.46 7.44
C ILE A 529 -3.78 21.37 6.22
N LEU A 530 -3.51 20.79 5.06
CA LEU A 530 -3.46 21.50 3.79
C LEU A 530 -4.68 21.12 2.94
N ILE A 531 -5.48 22.11 2.55
CA ILE A 531 -6.64 21.95 1.66
C ILE A 531 -6.22 22.40 0.27
N LEU A 532 -6.08 21.47 -0.65
CA LEU A 532 -5.87 21.75 -2.07
C LEU A 532 -7.22 22.07 -2.70
N SER A 533 -7.37 23.23 -3.35
CA SER A 533 -8.66 23.66 -3.91
C SER A 533 -8.53 24.19 -5.34
N ASP A 534 -9.33 23.65 -6.25
CA ASP A 534 -9.50 24.14 -7.61
C ASP A 534 -10.72 25.08 -7.77
N LYS A 535 -11.37 25.45 -6.67
CA LYS A 535 -12.41 26.49 -6.69
C LYS A 535 -11.85 27.80 -7.18
N GLY A 536 -12.54 28.42 -8.11
CA GLY A 536 -12.09 29.65 -8.74
C GLY A 536 -11.48 29.46 -10.13
N ALA A 537 -11.65 28.28 -10.73
CA ALA A 537 -11.42 28.11 -12.17
C ALA A 537 -12.30 29.08 -12.96
N ASP A 538 -11.69 29.84 -13.85
CA ASP A 538 -12.30 30.91 -14.66
C ASP A 538 -11.63 30.97 -16.05
N ARG A 539 -11.98 31.99 -16.86
CA ARG A 539 -11.40 32.14 -18.19
C ARG A 539 -9.86 32.26 -18.19
N ALA A 540 -9.26 32.78 -17.15
CA ALA A 540 -7.81 32.99 -17.05
C ALA A 540 -7.05 31.83 -16.40
N ARG A 541 -7.74 30.98 -15.64
CA ARG A 541 -7.13 29.93 -14.82
C ARG A 541 -7.88 28.62 -14.96
N THR A 542 -7.15 27.58 -15.29
CA THR A 542 -7.62 26.18 -15.33
C THR A 542 -7.11 25.40 -14.13
N PRO A 543 -7.81 24.34 -13.68
CA PRO A 543 -7.31 23.46 -12.65
C PRO A 543 -6.00 22.79 -13.05
N ILE A 544 -5.05 22.72 -12.12
CA ILE A 544 -4.02 21.68 -12.16
C ILE A 544 -4.76 20.35 -12.00
N PRO A 545 -4.52 19.31 -12.84
CA PRO A 545 -5.15 18.02 -12.63
C PRO A 545 -5.00 17.57 -11.17
N ALA A 546 -6.12 17.31 -10.51
CA ALA A 546 -6.15 17.13 -9.05
C ALA A 546 -5.23 16.00 -8.59
N LEU A 547 -5.15 14.90 -9.35
CA LEU A 547 -4.25 13.80 -9.05
C LEU A 547 -2.77 14.21 -9.14
N LEU A 548 -2.40 15.05 -10.12
CA LEU A 548 -1.04 15.58 -10.26
C LEU A 548 -0.66 16.47 -9.08
N ALA A 549 -1.55 17.39 -8.71
CA ALA A 549 -1.33 18.30 -7.57
C ALA A 549 -1.16 17.51 -6.26
N CYS A 550 -2.05 16.54 -6.00
CA CYS A 550 -2.04 15.75 -4.77
C CYS A 550 -0.80 14.84 -4.69
N ALA A 551 -0.54 14.06 -5.73
CA ALA A 551 0.60 13.14 -5.76
C ALA A 551 1.93 13.91 -5.76
N GLY A 552 2.04 14.98 -6.54
CA GLY A 552 3.22 15.83 -6.59
C GLY A 552 3.53 16.44 -5.23
N LEU A 553 2.54 17.02 -4.55
CA LEU A 553 2.73 17.56 -3.20
C LEU A 553 3.06 16.47 -2.18
N HIS A 554 2.38 15.32 -2.24
CA HIS A 554 2.67 14.19 -1.36
C HIS A 554 4.14 13.77 -1.43
N HIS A 555 4.68 13.61 -2.64
CA HIS A 555 6.07 13.22 -2.84
C HIS A 555 7.07 14.36 -2.55
N HIS A 556 6.71 15.62 -2.82
CA HIS A 556 7.50 16.76 -2.38
C HIS A 556 7.68 16.76 -0.85
N LEU A 557 6.59 16.58 -0.12
CA LEU A 557 6.62 16.55 1.35
C LEU A 557 7.36 15.34 1.91
N ILE A 558 7.38 14.20 1.22
CA ILE A 558 8.24 13.06 1.59
C ILE A 558 9.71 13.44 1.43
N ARG A 559 10.10 14.00 0.29
CA ARG A 559 11.49 14.40 0.01
C ARG A 559 11.99 15.50 0.96
N SER A 560 11.12 16.43 1.34
CA SER A 560 11.45 17.48 2.32
C SER A 560 11.37 17.01 3.79
N GLY A 561 10.90 15.77 4.04
CA GLY A 561 10.72 15.24 5.39
C GLY A 561 9.55 15.84 6.17
N ALA A 562 8.60 16.48 5.48
CA ALA A 562 7.47 17.17 6.11
C ALA A 562 6.13 16.41 5.99
N ARG A 563 6.09 15.27 5.27
CA ARG A 563 4.83 14.60 4.93
C ARG A 563 3.97 14.24 6.15
N THR A 564 4.56 13.75 7.20
CA THR A 564 3.86 13.34 8.42
C THR A 564 3.53 14.50 9.37
N ARG A 565 3.92 15.73 9.03
CA ARG A 565 3.54 16.94 9.77
C ARG A 565 2.14 17.45 9.40
N VAL A 566 1.60 17.03 8.26
CA VAL A 566 0.32 17.56 7.75
C VAL A 566 -0.59 16.47 7.20
N GLY A 567 -1.90 16.68 7.33
CA GLY A 567 -2.92 15.98 6.59
C GLY A 567 -3.21 16.68 5.26
N LEU A 568 -3.53 15.91 4.21
CA LEU A 568 -3.91 16.42 2.89
C LEU A 568 -5.40 16.25 2.64
N VAL A 569 -6.06 17.34 2.26
CA VAL A 569 -7.47 17.40 1.89
C VAL A 569 -7.60 17.97 0.50
N LEU A 570 -8.49 17.42 -0.30
CA LEU A 570 -8.78 17.92 -1.64
C LEU A 570 -10.21 18.44 -1.72
N GLU A 571 -10.36 19.65 -2.22
CA GLU A 571 -11.63 20.25 -2.65
C GLU A 571 -11.57 20.45 -4.16
N SER A 572 -12.23 19.57 -4.92
CA SER A 572 -12.07 19.56 -6.37
C SER A 572 -13.37 19.25 -7.12
N GLY A 573 -13.49 19.84 -8.30
CA GLY A 573 -14.54 19.55 -9.25
C GLY A 573 -14.32 18.28 -10.07
N GLU A 574 -13.10 17.72 -10.11
CA GLU A 574 -12.79 16.57 -10.98
C GLU A 574 -13.37 15.21 -10.50
N PRO A 575 -13.22 14.79 -9.22
CA PRO A 575 -13.57 13.44 -8.82
C PRO A 575 -15.08 13.21 -8.83
N ARG A 576 -15.51 12.13 -9.50
CA ARG A 576 -16.93 11.80 -9.67
C ARG A 576 -17.26 10.33 -9.65
N GLU A 577 -16.28 9.46 -9.89
CA GLU A 577 -16.44 8.01 -9.87
C GLU A 577 -15.44 7.33 -8.93
N VAL A 578 -15.73 6.09 -8.54
CA VAL A 578 -14.97 5.35 -7.51
C VAL A 578 -13.47 5.28 -7.81
N HIS A 579 -13.08 5.07 -9.07
CA HIS A 579 -11.68 5.02 -9.48
C HIS A 579 -10.91 6.32 -9.14
N HIS A 580 -11.52 7.47 -9.33
CA HIS A 580 -10.93 8.78 -8.99
C HIS A 580 -10.65 8.88 -7.48
N PHE A 581 -11.61 8.50 -6.65
CA PHE A 581 -11.45 8.52 -5.19
C PHE A 581 -10.39 7.52 -4.72
N CYS A 582 -10.37 6.32 -5.28
CA CYS A 582 -9.35 5.33 -4.97
C CYS A 582 -7.93 5.83 -5.29
N LEU A 583 -7.73 6.47 -6.45
CA LEU A 583 -6.45 7.05 -6.83
C LEU A 583 -6.04 8.18 -5.89
N LEU A 584 -6.91 9.14 -5.62
CA LEU A 584 -6.61 10.26 -4.72
C LEU A 584 -6.21 9.79 -3.32
N ILE A 585 -6.97 8.85 -2.75
CA ILE A 585 -6.64 8.24 -1.46
C ILE A 585 -5.33 7.45 -1.56
N GLY A 586 -5.16 6.66 -2.60
CA GLY A 586 -3.94 5.89 -2.85
C GLY A 586 -2.68 6.75 -2.98
N TYR A 587 -2.81 8.01 -3.39
CA TYR A 587 -1.72 9.00 -3.44
C TYR A 587 -1.73 9.96 -2.25
N GLY A 588 -2.30 9.55 -1.12
CA GLY A 588 -2.09 10.18 0.18
C GLY A 588 -3.08 11.28 0.56
N VAL A 589 -4.18 11.45 -0.17
CA VAL A 589 -5.29 12.34 0.22
C VAL A 589 -6.14 11.64 1.28
N GLN A 590 -6.37 12.29 2.39
CA GLN A 590 -7.11 11.73 3.53
C GLN A 590 -8.59 12.10 3.51
N ALA A 591 -8.96 13.23 2.87
CA ALA A 591 -10.35 13.62 2.72
C ALA A 591 -10.58 14.38 1.40
N ILE A 592 -11.75 14.17 0.79
CA ILE A 592 -12.09 14.70 -0.53
C ILE A 592 -13.49 15.32 -0.48
N ASN A 593 -13.61 16.55 -0.96
CA ASN A 593 -14.90 17.19 -1.23
C ASN A 593 -15.10 17.32 -2.75
N PRO A 594 -15.92 16.48 -3.37
CA PRO A 594 -16.22 16.55 -4.80
C PRO A 594 -17.36 17.56 -5.06
N TYR A 595 -17.08 18.85 -4.79
CA TYR A 595 -18.14 19.89 -4.76
C TYR A 595 -18.95 19.99 -6.06
N LEU A 596 -18.33 19.77 -7.22
CA LEU A 596 -19.02 19.88 -8.50
C LEU A 596 -19.92 18.66 -8.78
N ALA A 597 -19.55 17.47 -8.31
CA ALA A 597 -20.45 16.31 -8.34
C ALA A 597 -21.72 16.60 -7.51
N PHE A 598 -21.60 17.30 -6.38
CA PHE A 598 -22.77 17.72 -5.59
C PHE A 598 -23.60 18.79 -6.30
N GLU A 599 -22.96 19.77 -6.97
CA GLU A 599 -23.67 20.73 -7.82
C GLU A 599 -24.40 20.01 -8.98
N CYS A 600 -23.76 18.99 -9.56
CA CYS A 600 -24.34 18.16 -10.63
C CYS A 600 -25.64 17.45 -10.17
N LEU A 601 -25.71 16.95 -8.93
CA LEU A 601 -26.93 16.33 -8.40
C LEU A 601 -28.11 17.35 -8.40
N ASN A 602 -27.86 18.56 -7.93
CA ASN A 602 -28.89 19.62 -7.97
C ASN A 602 -29.31 19.98 -9.37
N TYR A 603 -28.34 20.09 -10.30
CA TYR A 603 -28.59 20.27 -11.72
C TYR A 603 -29.52 19.17 -12.29
N MET A 604 -29.18 17.92 -12.06
CA MET A 604 -29.95 16.78 -12.58
C MET A 604 -31.37 16.72 -12.03
N ILE A 605 -31.59 17.10 -10.78
CA ILE A 605 -32.93 17.20 -10.18
C ILE A 605 -33.71 18.35 -10.84
N SER A 606 -33.08 19.52 -10.96
CA SER A 606 -33.74 20.71 -11.53
C SER A 606 -34.11 20.56 -13.00
N GLU A 607 -33.31 19.79 -13.76
CA GLU A 607 -33.56 19.46 -15.18
C GLU A 607 -34.46 18.22 -15.36
N GLY A 608 -34.97 17.64 -14.29
CA GLY A 608 -35.87 16.50 -14.33
C GLY A 608 -35.22 15.16 -14.75
N MET A 609 -33.87 15.09 -14.72
CA MET A 609 -33.10 13.85 -14.98
C MET A 609 -33.19 12.89 -13.81
N LEU A 610 -33.25 13.40 -12.59
CA LEU A 610 -33.52 12.66 -11.36
C LEU A 610 -34.93 13.06 -10.87
N LYS A 611 -35.82 12.06 -10.72
CA LYS A 611 -37.20 12.25 -10.31
C LYS A 611 -37.44 11.65 -8.94
N ASP A 612 -38.39 12.21 -8.21
CA ASP A 612 -38.91 11.68 -6.94
C ASP A 612 -37.82 11.53 -5.85
N ILE A 613 -36.79 12.40 -5.87
CA ILE A 613 -35.70 12.41 -4.91
C ILE A 613 -35.34 13.85 -4.50
N THR A 614 -35.08 14.07 -3.22
CA THR A 614 -34.59 15.38 -2.74
C THR A 614 -33.08 15.51 -2.96
N TYR A 615 -32.57 16.76 -2.99
CA TYR A 615 -31.12 16.99 -3.08
C TYR A 615 -30.35 16.28 -1.94
N TYR A 616 -30.88 16.32 -0.73
CA TYR A 616 -30.21 15.72 0.42
C TYR A 616 -30.19 14.19 0.37
N ASP A 617 -31.24 13.56 -0.16
CA ASP A 617 -31.29 12.11 -0.35
C ASP A 617 -30.35 11.69 -1.49
N ALA A 618 -30.31 12.44 -2.59
CA ALA A 618 -29.39 12.24 -3.69
C ALA A 618 -27.93 12.37 -3.25
N LEU A 619 -27.62 13.41 -2.45
CA LEU A 619 -26.30 13.63 -1.86
C LEU A 619 -25.90 12.46 -0.95
N LYS A 620 -26.79 12.02 -0.07
CA LYS A 620 -26.58 10.86 0.82
C LYS A 620 -26.36 9.58 0.02
N GLY A 621 -27.18 9.35 -1.03
CA GLY A 621 -27.06 8.21 -1.92
C GLY A 621 -25.71 8.19 -2.64
N TYR A 622 -25.32 9.31 -3.23
CA TYR A 622 -24.05 9.43 -3.94
C TYR A 622 -22.84 9.19 -3.02
N ILE A 623 -22.78 9.84 -1.86
CA ILE A 623 -21.68 9.64 -0.88
C ILE A 623 -21.62 8.18 -0.45
N LYS A 624 -22.77 7.56 -0.15
CA LYS A 624 -22.85 6.14 0.21
C LYS A 624 -22.30 5.24 -0.90
N ALA A 625 -22.65 5.52 -2.16
CA ALA A 625 -22.16 4.77 -3.32
C ALA A 625 -20.65 4.87 -3.47
N VAL A 626 -20.09 6.08 -3.34
CA VAL A 626 -18.63 6.31 -3.40
C VAL A 626 -17.91 5.54 -2.29
N VAL A 627 -18.35 5.69 -1.04
CA VAL A 627 -17.71 5.03 0.11
C VAL A 627 -17.78 3.50 -0.02
N LYS A 628 -18.95 2.94 -0.37
CA LYS A 628 -19.10 1.50 -0.62
C LYS A 628 -18.21 1.03 -1.78
N GLY A 629 -18.08 1.83 -2.83
CA GLY A 629 -17.19 1.52 -3.95
C GLY A 629 -15.72 1.45 -3.54
N VAL A 630 -15.24 2.44 -2.77
CA VAL A 630 -13.87 2.44 -2.22
C VAL A 630 -13.64 1.24 -1.30
N VAL A 631 -14.58 0.96 -0.39
CA VAL A 631 -14.51 -0.22 0.50
C VAL A 631 -14.43 -1.51 -0.31
N LYS A 632 -15.20 -1.62 -1.39
CA LYS A 632 -15.16 -2.79 -2.28
C LYS A 632 -13.81 -2.98 -2.95
N VAL A 633 -13.19 -1.89 -3.43
CA VAL A 633 -11.84 -1.94 -4.00
C VAL A 633 -10.83 -2.40 -2.95
N MET A 634 -10.88 -1.83 -1.74
CA MET A 634 -10.02 -2.25 -0.63
C MET A 634 -10.22 -3.73 -0.28
N ALA A 635 -11.48 -4.19 -0.17
CA ALA A 635 -11.81 -5.58 0.14
C ALA A 635 -11.27 -6.55 -0.92
N LYS A 636 -11.33 -6.18 -2.22
CA LYS A 636 -10.73 -6.97 -3.31
C LYS A 636 -9.20 -7.05 -3.23
N MET A 637 -8.55 -6.04 -2.65
CA MET A 637 -7.12 -6.02 -2.39
C MET A 637 -6.76 -6.72 -1.06
N GLY A 638 -7.75 -7.19 -0.31
CA GLY A 638 -7.54 -7.78 1.02
C GLY A 638 -7.10 -6.78 2.08
N ILE A 639 -7.49 -5.52 1.94
CA ILE A 639 -7.15 -4.41 2.85
C ILE A 639 -8.42 -4.04 3.63
N SER A 640 -8.37 -4.10 4.96
CA SER A 640 -9.53 -3.85 5.81
C SER A 640 -9.59 -2.44 6.41
N THR A 641 -8.54 -1.63 6.29
CA THR A 641 -8.55 -0.26 6.80
C THR A 641 -8.17 0.75 5.72
N ILE A 642 -8.94 1.82 5.62
CA ILE A 642 -8.64 2.90 4.67
C ILE A 642 -7.31 3.59 5.00
N LYS A 643 -6.90 3.59 6.25
CA LYS A 643 -5.61 4.14 6.66
C LYS A 643 -4.44 3.39 6.02
N SER A 644 -4.53 2.07 5.91
CA SER A 644 -3.51 1.25 5.22
C SER A 644 -3.59 1.36 3.69
N TYR A 645 -4.74 1.75 3.15
CA TYR A 645 -4.91 2.01 1.72
C TYR A 645 -4.42 3.42 1.31
N CYS A 646 -4.56 4.40 2.19
CA CYS A 646 -4.12 5.77 1.97
C CYS A 646 -2.59 5.82 1.80
N GLY A 647 -2.11 6.40 0.70
CA GLY A 647 -0.69 6.47 0.37
C GLY A 647 -0.05 5.14 -0.08
N ALA A 648 -0.83 4.09 -0.26
CA ALA A 648 -0.31 2.77 -0.66
C ALA A 648 0.14 2.72 -2.12
N GLN A 649 -0.38 3.61 -2.99
CA GLN A 649 -0.01 3.68 -4.41
C GLN A 649 -0.12 2.32 -5.13
N ILE A 650 -1.22 1.59 -4.89
CA ILE A 650 -1.45 0.27 -5.48
C ILE A 650 -2.00 0.42 -6.91
N PHE A 651 -1.27 1.15 -7.74
CA PHE A 651 -1.60 1.44 -9.13
C PHE A 651 -0.35 1.37 -9.99
N GLU A 652 -0.55 1.14 -11.29
CA GLU A 652 0.49 1.34 -12.29
C GLU A 652 0.04 2.42 -13.28
N ALA A 653 1.01 3.20 -13.74
CA ALA A 653 0.81 4.16 -14.81
C ALA A 653 0.95 3.47 -16.17
N VAL A 654 0.07 3.75 -17.10
CA VAL A 654 0.09 3.25 -18.47
C VAL A 654 0.08 4.42 -19.43
N GLY A 655 1.20 4.64 -20.11
CA GLY A 655 1.35 5.74 -21.06
C GLY A 655 1.85 7.05 -20.45
N LEU A 656 2.50 7.02 -19.28
CA LEU A 656 3.18 8.17 -18.67
C LEU A 656 4.71 7.98 -18.73
N GLY A 657 5.41 9.05 -19.12
CA GLY A 657 6.85 9.06 -19.20
C GLY A 657 7.55 8.97 -17.84
N GLN A 658 8.74 8.38 -17.81
CA GLN A 658 9.47 8.11 -16.56
C GLN A 658 9.83 9.41 -15.81
N GLU A 659 10.18 10.50 -16.50
CA GLU A 659 10.48 11.80 -15.89
C GLU A 659 9.30 12.34 -15.06
N LEU A 660 8.08 12.20 -15.60
CA LEU A 660 6.84 12.57 -14.90
C LEU A 660 6.62 11.72 -13.65
N ILE A 661 6.84 10.41 -13.79
CA ILE A 661 6.70 9.44 -12.69
C ILE A 661 7.70 9.77 -11.57
N ASP A 662 8.97 9.92 -11.89
CA ASP A 662 10.03 10.14 -10.89
C ASP A 662 9.81 11.43 -10.10
N LYS A 663 9.30 12.48 -10.75
CA LYS A 663 9.07 13.79 -10.11
C LYS A 663 7.78 13.82 -9.28
N TYR A 664 6.65 13.33 -9.82
CA TYR A 664 5.32 13.55 -9.25
C TYR A 664 4.62 12.29 -8.74
N PHE A 665 5.00 11.11 -9.22
CA PHE A 665 4.41 9.80 -8.89
C PHE A 665 5.46 8.79 -8.46
N THR A 666 6.47 9.24 -7.73
CA THR A 666 7.62 8.44 -7.30
C THR A 666 7.19 7.06 -6.79
N TRP A 667 7.93 6.00 -7.15
CA TRP A 667 7.68 4.58 -6.88
C TRP A 667 6.48 3.96 -7.61
N THR A 668 5.73 4.71 -8.42
CA THR A 668 4.68 4.12 -9.24
C THR A 668 5.31 3.35 -10.40
N PRO A 669 4.96 2.06 -10.61
CA PRO A 669 5.44 1.33 -11.78
C PRO A 669 4.88 1.95 -13.06
N SER A 670 5.74 2.17 -14.05
CA SER A 670 5.36 2.59 -15.41
C SER A 670 6.12 1.74 -16.42
N ARG A 671 5.51 0.63 -16.82
CA ARG A 671 6.12 -0.32 -17.76
C ARG A 671 5.92 0.10 -19.22
N VAL A 672 4.97 0.98 -19.46
CA VAL A 672 4.66 1.55 -20.77
C VAL A 672 4.78 3.06 -20.64
N GLY A 673 5.86 3.63 -21.17
CA GLY A 673 6.07 5.07 -21.23
C GLY A 673 5.06 5.74 -22.16
N GLY A 674 5.15 7.07 -22.29
CA GLY A 674 4.24 7.83 -23.13
C GLY A 674 4.36 9.33 -22.88
N ILE A 675 3.24 9.97 -22.56
CA ILE A 675 3.13 11.41 -22.44
C ILE A 675 3.90 11.98 -21.24
N GLY A 676 4.27 13.25 -21.36
CA GLY A 676 4.89 14.04 -20.32
C GLY A 676 3.97 15.17 -19.82
N LEU A 677 4.60 16.11 -19.13
CA LEU A 677 3.87 17.28 -18.59
C LEU A 677 3.31 18.21 -19.68
N GLU A 678 3.92 18.22 -20.88
CA GLU A 678 3.46 18.99 -22.05
C GLU A 678 2.05 18.55 -22.48
N GLU A 679 1.85 17.24 -22.66
CA GLU A 679 0.57 16.70 -23.11
C GLU A 679 -0.50 16.85 -22.02
N ILE A 680 -0.14 16.68 -20.75
CA ILE A 680 -1.07 16.91 -19.64
C ILE A 680 -1.54 18.38 -19.62
N ALA A 681 -0.61 19.32 -19.82
CA ALA A 681 -0.97 20.74 -19.90
C ALA A 681 -1.88 21.03 -21.10
N ARG A 682 -1.61 20.39 -22.26
CA ARG A 682 -2.45 20.51 -23.46
C ARG A 682 -3.84 19.94 -23.26
N GLU A 683 -3.98 18.77 -22.65
CA GLU A 683 -5.29 18.18 -22.34
C GLU A 683 -6.11 19.08 -21.41
N ALA A 684 -5.48 19.63 -20.36
CA ALA A 684 -6.13 20.61 -19.49
C ALA A 684 -6.53 21.89 -20.23
N GLN A 685 -5.69 22.37 -21.13
CA GLN A 685 -5.98 23.56 -21.98
C GLN A 685 -7.15 23.30 -22.94
N GLU A 686 -7.18 22.14 -23.61
CA GLU A 686 -8.27 21.77 -24.52
C GLU A 686 -9.60 21.65 -23.78
N GLN A 687 -9.58 21.02 -22.60
CA GLN A 687 -10.74 20.89 -21.74
C GLN A 687 -11.27 22.27 -21.30
N HIS A 688 -10.37 23.15 -20.86
CA HIS A 688 -10.68 24.51 -20.48
C HIS A 688 -11.23 25.30 -21.66
N GLY A 689 -10.64 25.17 -22.86
CA GLY A 689 -11.06 25.88 -24.09
C GLY A 689 -12.50 25.56 -24.51
N ARG A 690 -12.98 24.33 -24.21
CA ARG A 690 -14.38 23.93 -24.45
C ARG A 690 -15.35 24.69 -23.55
N ALA A 691 -14.98 24.92 -22.30
CA ALA A 691 -15.80 25.68 -21.35
C ALA A 691 -15.73 27.20 -21.52
N PHE A 692 -14.58 27.72 -21.99
CA PHE A 692 -14.30 29.13 -22.14
C PHE A 692 -13.85 29.46 -23.58
N PRO A 693 -14.72 29.23 -24.60
CA PRO A 693 -14.36 29.46 -25.99
C PRO A 693 -14.11 30.95 -26.28
N THR A 694 -13.25 31.22 -27.26
CA THR A 694 -12.91 32.59 -27.68
C THR A 694 -14.12 33.35 -28.23
N PHE A 695 -15.00 32.61 -28.93
CA PHE A 695 -16.26 33.20 -29.46
C PHE A 695 -17.43 32.63 -28.64
N PRO A 696 -18.40 33.46 -28.25
CA PRO A 696 -19.56 33.04 -27.50
C PRO A 696 -20.36 31.99 -28.27
N LEU A 697 -20.64 30.86 -27.61
CA LEU A 697 -21.54 29.83 -28.12
C LEU A 697 -23.00 30.21 -27.81
N ASN A 698 -23.95 29.66 -28.57
CA ASN A 698 -25.39 29.79 -28.30
C ASN A 698 -25.85 29.00 -27.05
N GLY A 699 -24.92 28.61 -26.20
CA GLY A 699 -25.12 27.84 -24.95
C GLY A 699 -24.09 26.75 -24.78
N HIS A 700 -23.98 26.26 -23.55
CA HIS A 700 -23.14 25.11 -23.19
C HIS A 700 -23.95 23.82 -23.29
N THR A 701 -23.34 22.76 -23.84
CA THR A 701 -23.91 21.41 -23.91
C THR A 701 -22.85 20.38 -23.55
N LEU A 702 -23.21 19.31 -22.84
CA LEU A 702 -22.29 18.23 -22.54
C LEU A 702 -22.17 17.26 -23.72
N GLU A 703 -20.97 16.88 -24.06
CA GLU A 703 -20.72 15.79 -25.00
C GLU A 703 -21.24 14.47 -24.43
N VAL A 704 -21.71 13.59 -25.32
CA VAL A 704 -22.10 12.22 -24.89
C VAL A 704 -20.89 11.39 -24.52
N TYR A 705 -19.73 11.65 -25.10
CA TYR A 705 -18.44 11.02 -24.98
C TYR A 705 -18.38 9.56 -25.51
N GLY A 706 -19.30 8.70 -25.15
CA GLY A 706 -19.38 7.33 -25.69
C GLY A 706 -18.32 6.37 -25.12
N GLN A 707 -17.94 6.51 -23.89
CA GLN A 707 -16.96 5.64 -23.22
C GLN A 707 -17.59 4.32 -22.72
N TYR A 708 -18.79 4.42 -22.15
CA TYR A 708 -19.51 3.27 -21.60
C TYR A 708 -20.44 2.62 -22.60
N GLN A 709 -20.99 3.40 -23.52
CA GLN A 709 -21.90 2.94 -24.56
C GLN A 709 -21.43 3.45 -25.89
N TYR A 710 -21.35 2.55 -26.89
CA TYR A 710 -20.99 2.94 -28.26
C TYR A 710 -21.86 4.09 -28.78
N ARG A 711 -21.23 5.09 -29.35
CA ARG A 711 -21.83 6.20 -30.11
C ARG A 711 -21.04 6.44 -31.38
N ALA A 712 -21.74 6.72 -32.48
CA ALA A 712 -21.09 6.91 -33.79
C ALA A 712 -20.00 8.00 -33.77
N ASP A 713 -20.26 9.12 -33.07
CA ASP A 713 -19.34 10.26 -32.90
C ASP A 713 -18.62 10.26 -31.56
N GLY A 714 -18.69 9.13 -30.83
CA GLY A 714 -18.09 8.97 -29.51
C GLY A 714 -16.66 8.44 -29.56
N GLU A 715 -16.20 7.91 -28.41
CA GLU A 715 -14.93 7.22 -28.29
C GLU A 715 -14.94 5.95 -29.17
N LEU A 716 -13.76 5.54 -29.62
CA LEU A 716 -13.60 4.29 -30.38
C LEU A 716 -13.97 3.09 -29.54
N HIS A 717 -14.70 2.12 -30.14
CA HIS A 717 -14.90 0.79 -29.56
C HIS A 717 -14.43 -0.26 -30.55
N LEU A 718 -13.59 -1.22 -30.08
CA LEU A 718 -13.18 -2.37 -30.89
C LEU A 718 -14.38 -3.26 -31.24
N PHE A 719 -15.30 -3.41 -30.28
CA PHE A 719 -16.52 -4.19 -30.45
C PHE A 719 -17.72 -3.26 -30.74
N ASN A 720 -17.78 -2.75 -31.94
CA ASN A 720 -18.82 -1.87 -32.41
C ASN A 720 -19.88 -2.64 -33.22
N PRO A 721 -21.00 -2.03 -33.62
CA PRO A 721 -22.08 -2.73 -34.38
C PRO A 721 -21.62 -3.46 -35.63
N LYS A 722 -20.58 -2.95 -36.32
CA LYS A 722 -20.05 -3.57 -37.53
C LYS A 722 -19.24 -4.84 -37.21
N THR A 723 -18.33 -4.76 -36.23
CA THR A 723 -17.51 -5.91 -35.81
C THR A 723 -18.36 -7.01 -35.20
N ILE A 724 -19.36 -6.66 -34.37
CA ILE A 724 -20.31 -7.61 -33.77
C ILE A 724 -21.14 -8.30 -34.87
N HIS A 725 -21.66 -7.52 -35.84
CA HIS A 725 -22.44 -8.08 -36.94
C HIS A 725 -21.64 -9.08 -37.77
N LEU A 726 -20.40 -8.72 -38.14
CA LEU A 726 -19.54 -9.60 -38.95
C LEU A 726 -19.18 -10.89 -38.19
N LEU A 727 -18.85 -10.79 -36.91
CA LEU A 727 -18.56 -11.94 -36.05
C LEU A 727 -19.78 -12.89 -35.96
N GLN A 728 -20.97 -12.34 -35.66
CA GLN A 728 -22.18 -13.12 -35.58
C GLN A 728 -22.57 -13.77 -36.92
N LYS A 729 -22.45 -13.03 -38.02
CA LYS A 729 -22.71 -13.55 -39.36
C LYS A 729 -21.76 -14.69 -39.73
N ALA A 730 -20.45 -14.47 -39.48
CA ALA A 730 -19.44 -15.49 -39.78
C ALA A 730 -19.69 -16.77 -38.98
N SER A 731 -19.95 -16.64 -37.67
CA SER A 731 -20.18 -17.79 -36.77
C SER A 731 -21.45 -18.55 -37.11
N ARG A 732 -22.56 -17.84 -37.38
CA ARG A 732 -23.86 -18.48 -37.69
C ARG A 732 -23.85 -19.22 -39.03
N ASN A 733 -23.16 -18.70 -40.03
CA ASN A 733 -23.09 -19.22 -41.36
C ASN A 733 -21.87 -20.10 -41.63
N ASN A 734 -20.97 -20.25 -40.62
CA ASN A 734 -19.67 -20.89 -40.78
C ASN A 734 -18.88 -20.32 -41.99
N ASP A 735 -18.93 -18.99 -42.15
CA ASP A 735 -18.34 -18.27 -43.27
C ASP A 735 -16.97 -17.69 -42.87
N TYR A 736 -15.92 -18.41 -43.27
CA TYR A 736 -14.54 -18.02 -43.02
C TYR A 736 -14.14 -16.70 -43.69
N ARG A 737 -14.71 -16.36 -44.86
CA ARG A 737 -14.42 -15.07 -45.52
C ARG A 737 -14.93 -13.89 -44.70
N THR A 738 -16.16 -13.96 -44.24
CA THR A 738 -16.73 -12.94 -43.32
C THR A 738 -15.93 -12.88 -42.00
N PHE A 739 -15.43 -14.03 -41.52
CA PHE A 739 -14.55 -14.02 -40.34
C PHE A 739 -13.24 -13.27 -40.59
N LYS A 740 -12.61 -13.44 -41.76
CA LYS A 740 -11.41 -12.69 -42.15
C LYS A 740 -11.66 -11.18 -42.30
N GLU A 741 -12.86 -10.78 -42.73
CA GLU A 741 -13.27 -9.36 -42.71
C GLU A 741 -13.37 -8.81 -41.31
N TYR A 742 -13.89 -9.59 -40.37
CA TYR A 742 -13.95 -9.26 -38.95
C TYR A 742 -12.53 -9.11 -38.34
N THR A 743 -11.68 -10.13 -38.53
CA THR A 743 -10.31 -10.09 -37.97
C THR A 743 -9.52 -8.90 -38.48
N LYS A 744 -9.64 -8.58 -39.79
CA LYS A 744 -8.99 -7.42 -40.39
C LYS A 744 -9.41 -6.11 -39.70
N LEU A 745 -10.67 -5.92 -39.38
CA LEU A 745 -11.19 -4.73 -38.72
C LEU A 745 -10.67 -4.60 -37.27
N VAL A 746 -10.45 -5.74 -36.58
CA VAL A 746 -9.98 -5.75 -35.20
C VAL A 746 -8.46 -5.60 -35.14
N ASP A 747 -7.73 -6.22 -36.08
CA ASP A 747 -6.28 -6.26 -36.09
C ASP A 747 -5.67 -5.04 -36.77
N ASP A 748 -6.31 -4.48 -37.81
CA ASP A 748 -5.85 -3.32 -38.55
C ASP A 748 -6.21 -2.02 -37.79
N GLN A 749 -5.27 -1.53 -37.01
CA GLN A 749 -5.42 -0.32 -36.22
C GLN A 749 -4.57 0.84 -36.80
N ALA A 750 -4.28 0.83 -38.10
CA ALA A 750 -3.38 1.80 -38.72
C ALA A 750 -3.87 3.27 -38.60
N GLU A 751 -5.18 3.49 -38.64
CA GLU A 751 -5.77 4.83 -38.56
C GLU A 751 -6.16 5.22 -37.13
N ARG A 752 -6.66 4.28 -36.34
CA ARG A 752 -7.13 4.53 -34.96
C ARG A 752 -6.68 3.39 -34.05
N MET A 753 -5.72 3.68 -33.21
CA MET A 753 -5.17 2.70 -32.29
C MET A 753 -6.00 2.61 -31.00
N ALA A 754 -6.36 1.42 -30.60
CA ALA A 754 -7.07 1.17 -29.36
C ALA A 754 -6.26 0.37 -28.33
N THR A 755 -5.32 -0.46 -28.80
CA THR A 755 -4.53 -1.36 -27.95
C THR A 755 -3.04 -1.25 -28.25
N LEU A 756 -2.22 -1.58 -27.27
CA LEU A 756 -0.76 -1.71 -27.47
C LEU A 756 -0.39 -2.74 -28.52
N ARG A 757 -1.21 -3.79 -28.70
CA ARG A 757 -1.02 -4.80 -29.75
C ARG A 757 -1.03 -4.18 -31.15
N GLY A 758 -1.86 -3.16 -31.37
CA GLY A 758 -1.91 -2.42 -32.64
C GLY A 758 -0.60 -1.70 -33.00
N LEU A 759 0.29 -1.49 -32.03
CA LEU A 759 1.64 -0.90 -32.23
C LEU A 759 2.71 -1.95 -32.56
N MET A 760 2.38 -3.25 -32.54
CA MET A 760 3.35 -4.33 -32.73
C MET A 760 3.17 -5.00 -34.07
N GLU A 761 4.30 -5.34 -34.68
CA GLU A 761 4.35 -6.17 -35.88
C GLU A 761 5.00 -7.49 -35.58
N LEU A 762 4.50 -8.56 -36.23
CA LEU A 762 5.14 -9.88 -36.14
C LEU A 762 6.43 -9.89 -36.96
N LYS A 763 7.54 -10.26 -36.32
CA LYS A 763 8.80 -10.50 -37.00
C LYS A 763 8.84 -11.95 -37.46
N TYR A 764 8.61 -12.14 -38.77
CA TYR A 764 8.65 -13.46 -39.37
C TYR A 764 10.08 -13.94 -39.59
N ALA A 765 10.28 -15.26 -39.61
CA ALA A 765 11.54 -15.85 -40.06
C ALA A 765 11.74 -15.57 -41.55
N PRO A 766 13.01 -15.46 -42.02
CA PRO A 766 13.28 -15.23 -43.44
C PRO A 766 12.69 -16.32 -44.35
N GLU A 767 12.66 -17.54 -43.87
CA GLU A 767 12.13 -18.69 -44.62
C GLU A 767 11.01 -19.35 -43.79
N PRO A 768 9.88 -19.70 -44.45
CA PRO A 768 8.80 -20.42 -43.78
C PRO A 768 9.23 -21.87 -43.51
N ILE A 769 8.75 -22.45 -42.42
CA ILE A 769 8.93 -23.88 -42.17
C ILE A 769 7.86 -24.68 -42.93
N PRO A 770 8.15 -25.94 -43.33
CA PRO A 770 7.16 -26.83 -43.89
C PRO A 770 5.96 -27.04 -42.97
N ILE A 771 4.77 -27.23 -43.51
CA ILE A 771 3.54 -27.35 -42.73
C ILE A 771 3.57 -28.56 -41.77
N GLU A 772 4.33 -29.58 -42.10
CA GLU A 772 4.52 -30.82 -41.33
C GLU A 772 5.36 -30.56 -40.05
N GLU A 773 6.17 -29.51 -40.09
CA GLU A 773 7.01 -29.09 -38.96
C GLU A 773 6.25 -28.08 -38.04
N VAL A 774 5.11 -27.55 -38.46
CA VAL A 774 4.32 -26.66 -37.65
C VAL A 774 3.73 -27.45 -36.48
N GLU A 775 4.01 -27.00 -35.31
CA GLU A 775 3.54 -27.64 -34.09
C GLU A 775 2.00 -27.72 -34.03
N PRO A 776 1.39 -28.90 -33.80
CA PRO A 776 -0.05 -29.01 -33.75
C PRO A 776 -0.65 -28.37 -32.49
N VAL A 777 -1.93 -27.98 -32.58
CA VAL A 777 -2.63 -27.27 -31.50
C VAL A 777 -2.54 -28.01 -30.16
N GLU A 778 -2.67 -29.32 -30.16
CA GLU A 778 -2.59 -30.19 -28.98
C GLU A 778 -1.23 -30.08 -28.26
N ALA A 779 -0.13 -29.96 -29.01
CA ALA A 779 1.20 -29.78 -28.46
C ALA A 779 1.38 -28.35 -27.91
N ILE A 780 0.85 -27.34 -28.60
CA ILE A 780 0.87 -25.95 -28.14
C ILE A 780 0.10 -25.82 -26.82
N VAL A 781 -1.13 -26.34 -26.75
CA VAL A 781 -1.98 -26.26 -25.54
C VAL A 781 -1.35 -26.93 -24.33
N LYS A 782 -0.59 -28.02 -24.52
CA LYS A 782 0.12 -28.68 -23.40
C LYS A 782 1.17 -27.80 -22.72
N ARG A 783 1.68 -26.78 -23.39
CA ARG A 783 2.65 -25.84 -22.83
C ARG A 783 1.99 -24.72 -22.02
N PHE A 784 0.73 -24.44 -22.25
CA PHE A 784 -0.04 -23.47 -21.46
C PHE A 784 -0.53 -24.13 -20.19
N LYS A 785 0.20 -23.91 -19.11
CA LYS A 785 -0.23 -24.34 -17.78
C LYS A 785 -0.96 -23.19 -17.10
N THR A 786 -2.12 -23.47 -16.56
CA THR A 786 -2.72 -22.56 -15.59
C THR A 786 -1.82 -22.50 -14.36
N GLY A 787 -1.52 -21.31 -13.88
CA GLY A 787 -0.83 -21.16 -12.61
C GLY A 787 -1.64 -21.85 -11.49
N ALA A 788 -0.95 -22.45 -10.54
CA ALA A 788 -1.60 -22.97 -9.35
C ALA A 788 -2.24 -21.79 -8.59
N MET A 789 -3.56 -21.76 -8.56
CA MET A 789 -4.28 -20.92 -7.60
C MET A 789 -4.35 -21.71 -6.29
N SER A 790 -3.65 -21.24 -5.27
CA SER A 790 -3.88 -21.75 -3.93
C SER A 790 -5.13 -21.07 -3.36
N TYR A 791 -6.20 -21.85 -3.25
CA TYR A 791 -7.29 -21.48 -2.36
C TYR A 791 -6.86 -21.91 -0.96
N GLY A 792 -6.54 -20.92 -0.11
CA GLY A 792 -6.16 -21.15 1.29
C GLY A 792 -7.35 -21.58 2.13
#